data_d08fb74662d63a6113ba26e86b550354
#
_entry.id   d08fb74662d63a6113ba26e86b550354
#
_cell.length_a   1.000
_cell.length_b   1.000
_cell.length_c   1.000
_cell.angle_alpha   90.00
_cell.angle_beta   90.00
_cell.angle_gamma   90.00
#
_symmetry.space_group_name_H-M   'P 1'
#
loop_
_entity.id
_entity.type
_entity.pdbx_description
1 polymer ?
#
loop_
_entity_poly.entity_id
_entity_poly.type
_entity_poly.pdbx_seq_one_letter_code
_entity_poly.pdbx_strand_id
1 'polypeptide(L)'
;MAVKIYGAAYADEVKIYPLFEEKAFRVVAKIKGAESGKAVISAESFNAPEGKAVHRPSAVNAIFTGGELIATLPLGEDARTWDEYSPELYNIKIDIGGDVYEIIAGLREFKAVKDKFYINGRKTFLRGKHDGMIFPLTGYAPTTVDEWLRVLKISRSYGMNHYRFHTCCPPEAAFIAADMLGIYMEPQLPFWGTIQAPGEEGFNEEEQNFLIAEGFRMLDAFGSHPSYCMMSMGNELWGSKERLNEIIGAYKSRDSRHLYTQGSNNFQWFPNVIENDDFFVGVRLANDRLIRGSYAMCDAPLGHIQTDKPATTHNYDSIVHPTRAASATEVSEDGTVQIQYGTTMKTVKASEADADFVPDVPIVTHEIGQYETYPNFDEIEKYTGSLKARNFEVFRERLDEKGLLPLAHDYFEASGALAVQCYKEEMESIFRSQSLGGFQVLDIQDFSGQGTALVGVLDAFMDEKGICSPEEWREFCNDAVILAEFEDYNLESGEGFAAEIRFANYRPSGVCGKKFTAVLTCECGTELARLSGEVPKTVENYIALGRLAAQIPEFEAPKKLTLALAVEGTDIRNHYTLMAYPKHESVDTAGAYMFEKLDAEAEKLLAAGKTVLIVPQLGDIANSIEGYYCQDFWCYHMFRLISEMMKKPEPVGTMGLLIDAQHPALADFPSEKFSTPQWWEIVSNSRSEILDGSAEGKRVIVRTIDNFERNHDLALMYEYNYLDGKVVVCNCDFEKLAASPEGRQFICSVVGYVKKCNVR
;
A
#
# COMPACT_ATOMS: atom_id res chain seq x y z
N MET A 1 -0.33 -31.11 24.22
CA MET A 1 -1.04 -30.77 25.47
C MET A 1 0.01 -30.64 26.55
N ALA A 2 0.13 -29.45 27.17
CA ALA A 2 1.02 -29.25 28.32
C ALA A 2 0.19 -29.28 29.60
N VAL A 3 0.72 -29.89 30.64
CA VAL A 3 0.10 -29.90 31.98
C VAL A 3 0.94 -29.00 32.86
N LYS A 4 0.33 -27.92 33.39
CA LYS A 4 0.94 -27.10 34.45
C LYS A 4 0.59 -27.68 35.80
N ILE A 5 1.58 -27.85 36.66
CA ILE A 5 1.43 -28.28 38.06
C ILE A 5 1.77 -27.06 38.93
N TYR A 6 0.86 -26.66 39.78
CA TYR A 6 1.01 -25.54 40.64
C TYR A 6 1.28 -25.97 42.08
N GLY A 7 2.01 -25.14 42.83
CA GLY A 7 2.13 -25.26 44.26
C GLY A 7 0.83 -24.99 45.05
N ALA A 8 0.91 -24.95 46.37
CA ALA A 8 -0.25 -24.66 47.23
C ALA A 8 -0.76 -23.22 47.05
N ALA A 9 0.10 -22.30 46.68
CA ALA A 9 -0.24 -20.94 46.30
C ALA A 9 0.54 -20.58 45.03
N TYR A 10 -0.13 -19.97 44.02
CA TYR A 10 0.46 -19.62 42.76
C TYR A 10 -0.15 -18.35 42.16
N ALA A 11 0.61 -17.65 41.32
CA ALA A 11 0.15 -16.48 40.57
C ALA A 11 -0.72 -16.89 39.36
N ASP A 12 -1.82 -16.17 39.15
CA ASP A 12 -2.75 -16.30 38.06
C ASP A 12 -3.14 -14.90 37.55
N GLU A 13 -3.72 -14.81 36.33
CA GLU A 13 -4.17 -13.56 35.71
C GLU A 13 -3.13 -12.41 35.87
N VAL A 14 -1.87 -12.69 35.52
CA VAL A 14 -0.77 -11.73 35.72
C VAL A 14 -0.81 -10.66 34.61
N LYS A 15 -0.75 -9.38 35.03
CA LYS A 15 -0.67 -8.23 34.11
C LYS A 15 0.55 -7.37 34.48
N ILE A 16 1.28 -6.97 33.45
CA ILE A 16 2.43 -6.07 33.59
C ILE A 16 2.09 -4.73 32.95
N TYR A 17 2.20 -3.66 33.71
CA TYR A 17 2.01 -2.29 33.25
C TYR A 17 3.37 -1.59 33.19
N PRO A 18 3.85 -1.19 32.01
CA PRO A 18 5.08 -0.40 31.90
C PRO A 18 4.84 1.01 32.44
N LEU A 19 5.64 1.42 33.40
CA LEU A 19 5.70 2.78 33.93
C LEU A 19 6.96 3.44 33.36
N PHE A 20 6.85 3.95 32.14
CA PHE A 20 8.00 4.38 31.34
C PHE A 20 8.79 5.50 31.99
N GLU A 21 8.11 6.56 32.45
CA GLU A 21 8.73 7.72 33.11
C GLU A 21 9.40 7.34 34.44
N GLU A 22 8.80 6.36 35.17
CA GLU A 22 9.31 5.87 36.44
C GLU A 22 10.41 4.80 36.27
N LYS A 23 10.68 4.36 35.01
CA LYS A 23 11.58 3.24 34.70
C LYS A 23 11.26 2.02 35.58
N ALA A 24 10.01 1.59 35.59
CA ALA A 24 9.52 0.51 36.42
C ALA A 24 8.43 -0.31 35.72
N PHE A 25 8.16 -1.50 36.26
CA PHE A 25 6.96 -2.27 35.97
C PHE A 25 6.04 -2.30 37.20
N ARG A 26 4.75 -2.01 36.97
CA ARG A 26 3.71 -2.35 37.94
C ARG A 26 3.21 -3.75 37.62
N VAL A 27 3.37 -4.64 38.57
CA VAL A 27 2.95 -6.05 38.51
C VAL A 27 1.63 -6.19 39.26
N VAL A 28 0.62 -6.74 38.56
CA VAL A 28 -0.70 -7.05 39.13
C VAL A 28 -0.98 -8.53 38.89
N ALA A 29 -1.32 -9.29 39.92
CA ALA A 29 -1.67 -10.69 39.77
C ALA A 29 -2.73 -11.11 40.77
N LYS A 30 -3.57 -12.09 40.41
CA LYS A 30 -4.38 -12.84 41.34
C LYS A 30 -3.57 -14.00 41.89
N ILE A 31 -3.66 -14.22 43.20
CA ILE A 31 -3.01 -15.35 43.83
C ILE A 31 -4.09 -16.38 44.20
N LYS A 32 -3.91 -17.57 43.70
CA LYS A 32 -4.78 -18.74 44.03
C LYS A 32 -4.15 -19.56 45.13
N GLY A 33 -4.99 -20.14 45.96
CA GLY A 33 -4.58 -21.06 47.04
C GLY A 33 -4.15 -20.40 48.34
N ALA A 34 -4.03 -19.05 48.37
CA ALA A 34 -3.75 -18.31 49.62
C ALA A 34 -4.37 -16.91 49.59
N GLU A 35 -4.93 -16.47 50.72
CA GLU A 35 -5.50 -15.13 50.88
C GLU A 35 -4.43 -14.06 51.16
N SER A 36 -3.30 -14.42 51.75
CA SER A 36 -2.21 -13.49 52.04
C SER A 36 -0.88 -14.23 52.15
N GLY A 37 0.20 -13.50 51.84
CA GLY A 37 1.54 -14.06 51.88
C GLY A 37 2.59 -13.11 51.32
N LYS A 38 3.76 -13.68 51.02
CA LYS A 38 4.90 -12.97 50.45
C LYS A 38 5.19 -13.49 49.03
N ALA A 39 5.59 -12.58 48.15
CA ALA A 39 6.11 -12.90 46.83
C ALA A 39 7.47 -12.20 46.65
N VAL A 40 8.34 -12.78 45.82
CA VAL A 40 9.57 -12.14 45.34
C VAL A 40 9.40 -11.89 43.85
N ILE A 41 9.58 -10.64 43.42
CA ILE A 41 9.49 -10.26 42.02
C ILE A 41 10.89 -9.89 41.54
N SER A 42 11.36 -10.52 40.49
CA SER A 42 12.65 -10.25 39.82
C SER A 42 12.50 -10.15 38.34
N ALA A 43 13.46 -9.54 37.68
CA ALA A 43 13.49 -9.47 36.20
C ALA A 43 14.91 -9.61 35.68
N GLU A 44 15.00 -10.07 34.43
CA GLU A 44 16.25 -10.17 33.69
C GLU A 44 16.00 -9.77 32.24
N SER A 45 16.81 -8.82 31.72
CA SER A 45 16.66 -8.39 30.34
C SER A 45 17.23 -9.43 29.37
N PHE A 46 16.66 -9.51 28.19
CA PHE A 46 17.14 -10.31 27.08
C PHE A 46 16.80 -9.66 25.74
N ASN A 47 17.18 -10.27 24.63
CA ASN A 47 16.97 -9.75 23.27
C ASN A 47 17.66 -8.39 23.04
N ALA A 48 18.74 -8.12 23.74
CA ALA A 48 19.55 -6.93 23.53
C ALA A 48 20.42 -7.04 22.28
N PRO A 49 20.81 -5.91 21.66
CA PRO A 49 21.83 -5.90 20.60
C PRO A 49 23.11 -6.61 21.05
N GLU A 50 23.83 -7.21 20.09
CA GLU A 50 25.06 -7.97 20.34
C GLU A 50 26.07 -7.13 21.14
N GLY A 51 26.68 -7.76 22.14
CA GLY A 51 27.67 -7.14 23.04
C GLY A 51 27.09 -6.31 24.19
N LYS A 52 25.79 -6.13 24.28
CA LYS A 52 25.14 -5.42 25.39
C LYS A 52 24.92 -6.38 26.59
N ALA A 53 25.35 -5.96 27.77
CA ALA A 53 25.20 -6.77 28.97
C ALA A 53 23.73 -6.94 29.39
N VAL A 54 23.43 -8.10 29.94
CA VAL A 54 22.11 -8.38 30.54
C VAL A 54 21.89 -7.45 31.74
N HIS A 55 20.74 -6.79 31.77
CA HIS A 55 20.34 -5.95 32.88
C HIS A 55 19.51 -6.75 33.91
N ARG A 56 19.91 -6.69 35.15
CA ARG A 56 19.24 -7.35 36.28
C ARG A 56 18.94 -6.32 37.37
N PRO A 57 17.73 -5.74 37.38
CA PRO A 57 17.34 -4.85 38.47
C PRO A 57 17.25 -5.61 39.82
N SER A 58 17.29 -4.88 40.91
CA SER A 58 17.13 -5.47 42.25
C SER A 58 15.75 -6.10 42.41
N ALA A 59 15.70 -7.33 42.94
CA ALA A 59 14.45 -8.00 43.22
C ALA A 59 13.66 -7.26 44.34
N VAL A 60 12.34 -7.32 44.24
CA VAL A 60 11.41 -6.69 45.21
C VAL A 60 10.68 -7.76 46.00
N ASN A 61 10.67 -7.60 47.34
CA ASN A 61 9.81 -8.38 48.20
C ASN A 61 8.44 -7.68 48.32
N ALA A 62 7.38 -8.37 47.94
CA ALA A 62 6.01 -7.88 47.92
C ALA A 62 5.14 -8.71 48.88
N ILE A 63 4.08 -8.09 49.40
CA ILE A 63 3.05 -8.74 50.22
C ILE A 63 1.76 -8.71 49.43
N PHE A 64 1.08 -9.85 49.33
CA PHE A 64 -0.27 -9.93 48.76
C PHE A 64 -1.30 -10.13 49.86
N THR A 65 -2.49 -9.57 49.68
CA THR A 65 -3.61 -9.64 50.60
C THR A 65 -4.94 -9.75 49.84
N GLY A 66 -5.89 -10.51 50.38
CA GLY A 66 -7.17 -10.79 49.73
C GLY A 66 -7.01 -11.53 48.39
N GLY A 67 -5.93 -12.32 48.25
CA GLY A 67 -5.63 -13.00 46.99
C GLY A 67 -5.14 -12.07 45.84
N GLU A 68 -4.78 -10.82 46.15
CA GLU A 68 -4.28 -9.86 45.16
C GLU A 68 -2.85 -9.42 45.46
N LEU A 69 -2.00 -9.48 44.41
CA LEU A 69 -0.65 -8.94 44.42
C LEU A 69 -0.61 -7.67 43.57
N ILE A 70 -0.22 -6.56 44.17
CA ILE A 70 0.10 -5.32 43.47
C ILE A 70 1.46 -4.85 43.94
N ALA A 71 2.43 -4.75 43.03
CA ALA A 71 3.78 -4.33 43.38
C ALA A 71 4.43 -3.54 42.22
N THR A 72 5.37 -2.66 42.56
CA THR A 72 6.20 -1.96 41.60
C THR A 72 7.60 -2.55 41.65
N LEU A 73 8.12 -2.95 40.48
CA LEU A 73 9.50 -3.40 40.27
C LEU A 73 10.29 -2.26 39.59
N PRO A 74 11.09 -1.48 40.35
CA PRO A 74 11.95 -0.47 39.78
C PRO A 74 13.03 -1.12 38.91
N LEU A 75 13.26 -0.59 37.71
CA LEU A 75 14.33 -1.06 36.81
C LEU A 75 15.61 -0.25 36.96
N GLY A 76 15.52 0.99 37.48
CA GLY A 76 16.68 1.87 37.69
C GLY A 76 17.09 2.62 36.40
N GLU A 77 18.19 3.38 36.54
CA GLU A 77 18.63 4.29 35.45
C GLU A 77 19.07 3.53 34.19
N ASP A 78 19.58 2.29 34.32
CA ASP A 78 20.00 1.45 33.22
C ASP A 78 18.87 0.62 32.60
N ALA A 79 17.61 0.99 32.87
CA ALA A 79 16.43 0.32 32.31
C ALA A 79 16.51 0.18 30.79
N ARG A 80 16.15 -1.00 30.29
CA ARG A 80 16.11 -1.31 28.86
C ARG A 80 14.71 -1.00 28.33
N THR A 81 14.65 -0.28 27.23
CA THR A 81 13.39 0.07 26.58
C THR A 81 13.11 -0.79 25.38
N TRP A 82 11.84 -0.94 25.04
CA TRP A 82 11.38 -1.67 23.87
C TRP A 82 10.86 -0.70 22.81
N ASP A 83 11.39 -0.81 21.59
CA ASP A 83 10.85 -0.20 20.37
C ASP A 83 11.33 -0.97 19.13
N GLU A 84 11.00 -0.47 17.92
CA GLU A 84 11.39 -1.10 16.64
C GLU A 84 12.90 -1.18 16.40
N TYR A 85 13.71 -0.37 17.09
CA TYR A 85 15.19 -0.32 16.93
C TYR A 85 15.92 -1.05 18.06
N SER A 86 15.31 -1.13 19.23
CA SER A 86 15.86 -1.78 20.40
C SER A 86 14.77 -2.58 21.11
N PRO A 87 14.37 -3.74 20.56
CA PRO A 87 13.27 -4.54 21.09
C PRO A 87 13.75 -5.35 22.32
N GLU A 88 14.29 -4.66 23.34
CA GLU A 88 14.79 -5.30 24.54
C GLU A 88 13.62 -5.66 25.47
N LEU A 89 13.65 -6.88 25.99
CA LEU A 89 12.58 -7.50 26.74
C LEU A 89 13.07 -7.86 28.14
N TYR A 90 12.15 -8.05 29.07
CA TYR A 90 12.41 -8.60 30.40
C TYR A 90 11.63 -9.89 30.60
N ASN A 91 12.31 -10.93 31.08
CA ASN A 91 11.66 -12.08 31.69
C ASN A 91 11.43 -11.73 33.18
N ILE A 92 10.16 -11.55 33.55
CA ILE A 92 9.73 -11.20 34.90
C ILE A 92 9.30 -12.47 35.61
N LYS A 93 9.85 -12.72 36.80
CA LYS A 93 9.54 -13.88 37.65
C LYS A 93 8.82 -13.43 38.90
N ILE A 94 7.71 -14.11 39.23
CA ILE A 94 6.95 -13.94 40.47
C ILE A 94 7.07 -15.26 41.22
N ASP A 95 7.85 -15.28 42.30
CA ASP A 95 8.06 -16.43 43.18
C ASP A 95 7.15 -16.34 44.40
N ILE A 96 6.31 -17.34 44.58
CA ILE A 96 5.41 -17.47 45.74
C ILE A 96 5.72 -18.81 46.40
N GLY A 97 6.66 -18.76 47.38
CA GLY A 97 7.02 -19.95 48.18
C GLY A 97 7.63 -21.10 47.36
N GLY A 98 8.31 -20.79 46.27
CA GLY A 98 8.94 -21.74 45.36
C GLY A 98 8.11 -22.09 44.11
N ASP A 99 6.87 -21.61 44.02
CA ASP A 99 6.10 -21.64 42.79
C ASP A 99 6.41 -20.36 41.96
N VAL A 100 7.01 -20.52 40.79
CA VAL A 100 7.50 -19.42 39.96
C VAL A 100 6.61 -19.26 38.71
N TYR A 101 6.02 -18.09 38.58
CA TYR A 101 5.35 -17.65 37.35
C TYR A 101 6.30 -16.77 36.56
N GLU A 102 6.42 -17.05 35.26
CA GLU A 102 7.27 -16.26 34.37
C GLU A 102 6.39 -15.58 33.30
N ILE A 103 6.70 -14.31 33.00
CA ILE A 103 6.04 -13.52 31.95
C ILE A 103 7.04 -12.58 31.29
N ILE A 104 6.91 -12.42 29.96
CA ILE A 104 7.72 -11.49 29.19
C ILE A 104 7.01 -10.15 29.10
N ALA A 105 7.74 -9.05 29.25
CA ALA A 105 7.25 -7.70 29.06
C ALA A 105 8.36 -6.78 28.52
N GLY A 106 7.96 -5.65 27.91
CA GLY A 106 8.87 -4.60 27.47
C GLY A 106 8.54 -3.26 28.12
N LEU A 107 9.55 -2.49 28.50
CA LEU A 107 9.37 -1.13 28.99
C LEU A 107 9.18 -0.19 27.82
N ARG A 108 7.96 0.28 27.61
CA ARG A 108 7.61 1.21 26.54
C ARG A 108 6.50 2.16 26.93
N GLU A 109 6.45 3.30 26.24
CA GLU A 109 5.29 4.17 26.16
C GLU A 109 4.92 4.38 24.69
N PHE A 110 3.75 3.91 24.24
CA PHE A 110 3.22 4.15 22.90
C PHE A 110 1.98 5.03 23.01
N LYS A 111 2.01 6.22 22.44
CA LYS A 111 0.94 7.21 22.59
C LYS A 111 0.66 8.01 21.34
N ALA A 112 -0.57 8.50 21.21
CA ALA A 112 -0.97 9.53 20.28
C ALA A 112 -0.87 10.91 20.97
N VAL A 113 -0.24 11.86 20.30
CA VAL A 113 -0.17 13.26 20.75
C VAL A 113 -0.55 14.14 19.56
N LYS A 114 -1.74 14.71 19.60
CA LYS A 114 -2.37 15.37 18.45
C LYS A 114 -2.40 14.40 17.26
N ASP A 115 -1.92 14.84 16.11
CA ASP A 115 -1.90 14.12 14.84
C ASP A 115 -0.70 13.17 14.66
N LYS A 116 0.06 12.83 15.73
CA LYS A 116 1.27 12.01 15.63
C LYS A 116 1.34 10.89 16.66
N PHE A 117 1.93 9.76 16.23
CA PHE A 117 2.34 8.68 17.12
C PHE A 117 3.71 8.93 17.72
N TYR A 118 3.86 8.49 18.99
CA TYR A 118 5.13 8.53 19.70
C TYR A 118 5.43 7.20 20.38
N ILE A 119 6.67 6.75 20.27
CA ILE A 119 7.23 5.64 21.04
C ILE A 119 8.37 6.16 21.90
N ASN A 120 8.29 5.97 23.23
CA ASN A 120 9.33 6.39 24.17
C ASN A 120 9.76 7.85 24.01
N GLY A 121 8.79 8.75 23.80
CA GLY A 121 9.00 10.18 23.59
C GLY A 121 9.49 10.57 22.19
N ARG A 122 9.72 9.64 21.28
CA ARG A 122 10.15 9.87 19.89
C ARG A 122 8.97 9.70 18.92
N LYS A 123 8.84 10.61 17.96
CA LYS A 123 7.87 10.42 16.86
C LYS A 123 8.17 9.14 16.09
N THR A 124 7.13 8.37 15.79
CA THR A 124 7.20 7.23 14.90
C THR A 124 6.15 7.34 13.79
N PHE A 125 6.39 6.65 12.68
CA PHE A 125 5.52 6.60 11.52
C PHE A 125 5.20 5.15 11.21
N LEU A 126 3.91 4.82 11.12
CA LEU A 126 3.48 3.45 10.89
C LEU A 126 3.60 3.09 9.41
N ARG A 127 4.41 2.11 9.12
CA ARG A 127 4.54 1.45 7.82
C ARG A 127 3.88 0.08 7.95
N GLY A 128 2.56 0.09 7.78
CA GLY A 128 1.73 -1.05 8.12
C GLY A 128 1.49 -2.01 6.98
N LYS A 129 1.41 -3.31 7.34
CA LYS A 129 0.91 -4.39 6.51
C LYS A 129 -0.49 -4.78 6.99
N HIS A 130 -1.45 -4.90 6.08
CA HIS A 130 -2.67 -5.68 6.30
C HIS A 130 -2.31 -7.16 6.46
N ASP A 131 -2.99 -7.91 7.33
CA ASP A 131 -2.79 -9.34 7.48
C ASP A 131 -4.12 -10.08 7.70
N GLY A 132 -4.48 -10.94 6.75
CA GLY A 132 -5.64 -11.83 6.82
C GLY A 132 -5.30 -13.22 7.36
N MET A 133 -4.12 -13.42 7.94
CA MET A 133 -3.61 -14.71 8.42
C MET A 133 -3.68 -15.83 7.37
N ILE A 134 -3.18 -15.55 6.16
CA ILE A 134 -3.17 -16.49 5.04
C ILE A 134 -1.96 -17.41 5.15
N PHE A 135 -2.22 -18.69 5.35
CA PHE A 135 -1.22 -19.77 5.45
C PHE A 135 -1.68 -20.97 4.62
N PRO A 136 -1.37 -21.02 3.31
CA PRO A 136 -1.96 -22.01 2.40
C PRO A 136 -1.59 -23.47 2.72
N LEU A 137 -0.41 -23.71 3.29
CA LEU A 137 0.04 -25.06 3.61
C LEU A 137 -0.74 -25.69 4.77
N THR A 138 -1.07 -24.92 5.77
CA THR A 138 -1.78 -25.37 6.97
C THR A 138 -3.28 -25.11 6.93
N GLY A 139 -3.70 -24.01 6.26
CA GLY A 139 -5.07 -23.52 6.25
C GLY A 139 -5.47 -22.81 7.54
N TYR A 140 -4.53 -22.57 8.45
CA TYR A 140 -4.71 -21.81 9.69
C TYR A 140 -3.39 -21.16 10.13
N ALA A 141 -3.49 -20.11 10.96
CA ALA A 141 -2.34 -19.39 11.48
C ALA A 141 -1.42 -20.28 12.33
N PRO A 142 -0.09 -20.24 12.15
CA PRO A 142 0.86 -21.01 12.92
C PRO A 142 0.77 -20.70 14.42
N THR A 143 0.92 -21.74 15.25
CA THR A 143 1.03 -21.61 16.71
C THR A 143 2.46 -21.69 17.23
N THR A 144 3.45 -21.64 16.32
CA THR A 144 4.88 -21.67 16.62
C THR A 144 5.52 -20.30 16.42
N VAL A 145 6.40 -19.92 17.31
CA VAL A 145 7.11 -18.63 17.25
C VAL A 145 8.03 -18.55 16.01
N ASP A 146 8.69 -19.65 15.65
CA ASP A 146 9.64 -19.67 14.54
C ASP A 146 8.99 -19.31 13.21
N GLU A 147 7.77 -19.78 12.94
CA GLU A 147 7.08 -19.45 11.69
C GLU A 147 6.64 -17.97 11.67
N TRP A 148 6.19 -17.42 12.80
CA TRP A 148 5.90 -16.00 12.91
C TRP A 148 7.16 -15.14 12.80
N LEU A 149 8.29 -15.59 13.37
CA LEU A 149 9.58 -14.92 13.15
C LEU A 149 9.96 -14.91 11.67
N ARG A 150 9.68 -15.98 10.92
CA ARG A 150 9.93 -16.03 9.47
C ARG A 150 9.14 -14.93 8.74
N VAL A 151 7.83 -14.92 8.85
CA VAL A 151 6.97 -13.98 8.11
C VAL A 151 7.18 -12.53 8.54
N LEU A 152 7.35 -12.27 9.83
CA LEU A 152 7.60 -10.92 10.34
C LEU A 152 8.99 -10.37 9.95
N LYS A 153 10.02 -11.22 9.88
CA LYS A 153 11.34 -10.82 9.38
C LYS A 153 11.31 -10.47 7.90
N ILE A 154 10.57 -11.24 7.09
CA ILE A 154 10.37 -10.94 5.68
C ILE A 154 9.70 -9.57 5.53
N SER A 155 8.57 -9.31 6.20
CA SER A 155 7.91 -8.00 6.15
C SER A 155 8.82 -6.86 6.61
N ARG A 156 9.60 -7.08 7.66
CA ARG A 156 10.57 -6.10 8.15
C ARG A 156 11.68 -5.82 7.12
N SER A 157 12.11 -6.81 6.32
CA SER A 157 13.07 -6.59 5.24
C SER A 157 12.52 -5.66 4.15
N TYR A 158 11.20 -5.60 3.99
CA TYR A 158 10.46 -4.64 3.16
C TYR A 158 10.12 -3.32 3.89
N GLY A 159 10.74 -3.04 5.03
CA GLY A 159 10.58 -1.78 5.76
C GLY A 159 9.33 -1.67 6.64
N MET A 160 8.52 -2.73 6.76
CA MET A 160 7.33 -2.72 7.60
C MET A 160 7.69 -2.72 9.09
N ASN A 161 6.95 -1.95 9.89
CA ASN A 161 7.07 -1.91 11.36
C ASN A 161 5.73 -2.09 12.08
N HIS A 162 4.64 -2.26 11.33
CA HIS A 162 3.29 -2.33 11.87
C HIS A 162 2.50 -3.45 11.16
N TYR A 163 1.67 -4.17 11.94
CA TYR A 163 0.76 -5.20 11.45
C TYR A 163 -0.67 -4.93 11.94
N ARG A 164 -1.59 -4.76 11.01
CA ARG A 164 -3.02 -4.74 11.25
C ARG A 164 -3.61 -6.10 10.89
N PHE A 165 -4.21 -6.78 11.85
CA PHE A 165 -4.88 -8.06 11.63
C PHE A 165 -6.34 -7.84 11.29
N HIS A 166 -6.69 -8.09 10.03
CA HIS A 166 -8.02 -7.86 9.49
C HIS A 166 -9.06 -8.80 10.11
N THR A 167 -9.98 -8.26 10.91
CA THR A 167 -11.07 -8.97 11.58
C THR A 167 -10.62 -10.20 12.39
N CYS A 168 -9.44 -10.16 12.95
CA CYS A 168 -8.91 -11.28 13.74
C CYS A 168 -7.86 -10.84 14.77
N CYS A 169 -7.65 -11.72 15.75
CA CYS A 169 -6.55 -11.64 16.69
C CYS A 169 -5.60 -12.83 16.44
N PRO A 170 -4.30 -12.61 16.21
CA PRO A 170 -3.37 -13.69 15.99
C PRO A 170 -3.09 -14.48 17.28
N PRO A 171 -2.53 -15.70 17.18
CA PRO A 171 -2.14 -16.48 18.35
C PRO A 171 -0.96 -15.84 19.10
N GLU A 172 -0.77 -16.19 20.37
CA GLU A 172 0.30 -15.69 21.24
C GLU A 172 1.70 -15.77 20.59
N ALA A 173 1.95 -16.81 19.79
CA ALA A 173 3.20 -16.99 19.07
C ALA A 173 3.55 -15.79 18.15
N ALA A 174 2.54 -15.12 17.58
CA ALA A 174 2.73 -13.92 16.78
C ALA A 174 3.17 -12.72 17.63
N PHE A 175 2.54 -12.53 18.79
CA PHE A 175 2.94 -11.48 19.72
C PHE A 175 4.36 -11.68 20.24
N ILE A 176 4.74 -12.92 20.62
CA ILE A 176 6.11 -13.23 21.05
C ILE A 176 7.12 -12.89 19.94
N ALA A 177 6.84 -13.27 18.71
CA ALA A 177 7.71 -12.97 17.57
C ALA A 177 7.80 -11.46 17.29
N ALA A 178 6.67 -10.74 17.39
CA ALA A 178 6.61 -9.29 17.23
C ALA A 178 7.34 -8.55 18.37
N ASP A 179 7.23 -9.03 19.60
CA ASP A 179 7.99 -8.52 20.76
C ASP A 179 9.50 -8.62 20.49
N MET A 180 9.97 -9.75 19.96
CA MET A 180 11.38 -9.98 19.67
C MET A 180 11.89 -9.11 18.52
N LEU A 181 11.01 -8.69 17.60
CA LEU A 181 11.38 -7.94 16.39
C LEU A 181 11.07 -6.44 16.48
N GLY A 182 10.32 -5.98 17.51
CA GLY A 182 9.94 -4.57 17.61
C GLY A 182 8.85 -4.16 16.61
N ILE A 183 7.85 -5.00 16.38
CA ILE A 183 6.75 -4.73 15.46
C ILE A 183 5.52 -4.30 16.25
N TYR A 184 4.88 -3.20 15.83
CA TYR A 184 3.65 -2.66 16.43
C TYR A 184 2.44 -3.41 15.90
N MET A 185 1.69 -4.11 16.74
CA MET A 185 0.55 -4.93 16.35
C MET A 185 -0.78 -4.25 16.67
N GLU A 186 -1.72 -4.39 15.73
CA GLU A 186 -3.11 -3.96 15.82
C GLU A 186 -4.04 -5.14 15.52
N PRO A 187 -4.33 -6.01 16.49
CA PRO A 187 -5.40 -7.00 16.34
C PRO A 187 -6.77 -6.32 16.31
N GLN A 188 -7.70 -6.92 15.56
CA GLN A 188 -9.10 -6.51 15.50
C GLN A 188 -10.01 -7.55 16.17
N LEU A 189 -11.19 -7.11 16.61
CA LEU A 189 -12.26 -8.05 16.92
C LEU A 189 -12.65 -8.84 15.66
N PRO A 190 -13.11 -10.08 15.79
CA PRO A 190 -13.53 -10.91 14.65
C PRO A 190 -14.87 -10.44 14.09
N PHE A 191 -14.90 -9.19 13.57
CA PHE A 191 -16.13 -8.56 13.16
C PHE A 191 -16.01 -7.65 11.94
N TRP A 192 -16.95 -7.83 11.02
CA TRP A 192 -17.20 -6.99 9.86
C TRP A 192 -18.71 -6.92 9.67
N GLY A 193 -19.34 -5.91 10.20
CA GLY A 193 -20.82 -5.86 10.24
C GLY A 193 -21.35 -4.59 10.90
N THR A 194 -22.57 -4.66 11.41
CA THR A 194 -23.30 -3.53 11.95
C THR A 194 -23.43 -3.59 13.47
N ILE A 195 -23.00 -2.56 14.17
CA ILE A 195 -23.14 -2.39 15.61
C ILE A 195 -24.29 -1.39 15.88
N GLN A 196 -25.49 -1.90 16.16
CA GLN A 196 -26.65 -1.07 16.51
C GLN A 196 -26.71 -0.83 18.02
N ALA A 197 -27.28 0.32 18.43
CA ALA A 197 -27.53 0.59 19.83
C ALA A 197 -28.73 -0.21 20.38
N PRO A 198 -28.81 -0.48 21.69
CA PRO A 198 -29.98 -1.11 22.29
C PRO A 198 -31.27 -0.36 21.95
N GLY A 199 -32.25 -1.08 21.41
CA GLY A 199 -33.55 -0.51 20.98
C GLY A 199 -33.61 -0.06 19.52
N GLU A 200 -32.52 -0.07 18.78
CA GLU A 200 -32.49 0.14 17.34
C GLU A 200 -32.83 -1.15 16.58
N GLU A 201 -33.39 -0.98 15.36
CA GLU A 201 -33.65 -2.12 14.47
C GLU A 201 -32.33 -2.83 14.10
N GLY A 202 -32.31 -4.16 14.24
CA GLY A 202 -31.11 -4.97 13.98
C GLY A 202 -30.15 -5.07 15.18
N PHE A 203 -30.50 -4.52 16.37
CA PHE A 203 -29.68 -4.74 17.56
C PHE A 203 -29.60 -6.22 17.90
N ASN A 204 -28.38 -6.74 17.99
CA ASN A 204 -28.08 -8.13 18.36
C ASN A 204 -27.29 -8.17 19.68
N GLU A 205 -28.00 -8.39 20.77
CA GLU A 205 -27.40 -8.39 22.12
C GLU A 205 -26.42 -9.53 22.33
N GLU A 206 -26.71 -10.73 21.83
CA GLU A 206 -25.87 -11.92 21.98
C GLU A 206 -24.53 -11.74 21.27
N GLU A 207 -24.55 -11.26 20.04
CA GLU A 207 -23.36 -10.96 19.25
C GLU A 207 -22.52 -9.89 19.89
N GLN A 208 -23.12 -8.78 20.30
CA GLN A 208 -22.38 -7.70 20.95
C GLN A 208 -21.77 -8.11 22.28
N ASN A 209 -22.50 -8.86 23.09
CA ASN A 209 -21.99 -9.41 24.35
C ASN A 209 -20.79 -10.33 24.09
N PHE A 210 -20.86 -11.17 23.05
CA PHE A 210 -19.72 -11.99 22.64
C PHE A 210 -18.51 -11.14 22.24
N LEU A 211 -18.69 -10.16 21.36
CA LEU A 211 -17.62 -9.28 20.88
C LEU A 211 -16.97 -8.49 22.02
N ILE A 212 -17.79 -7.94 22.94
CA ILE A 212 -17.29 -7.21 24.11
C ILE A 212 -16.46 -8.14 25.01
N ALA A 213 -16.96 -9.35 25.26
CA ALA A 213 -16.24 -10.33 26.06
C ALA A 213 -14.96 -10.81 25.36
N GLU A 214 -14.97 -10.94 24.04
CA GLU A 214 -13.78 -11.32 23.27
C GLU A 214 -12.70 -10.24 23.35
N GLY A 215 -13.03 -8.97 23.20
CA GLY A 215 -12.08 -7.88 23.37
C GLY A 215 -11.45 -7.86 24.76
N PHE A 216 -12.22 -8.12 25.81
CA PHE A 216 -11.66 -8.26 27.17
C PHE A 216 -10.74 -9.48 27.26
N ARG A 217 -11.08 -10.63 26.63
CA ARG A 217 -10.20 -11.81 26.60
C ARG A 217 -8.87 -11.51 25.90
N MET A 218 -8.91 -10.80 24.78
CA MET A 218 -7.70 -10.37 24.06
C MET A 218 -6.80 -9.50 24.95
N LEU A 219 -7.36 -8.50 25.62
CA LEU A 219 -6.64 -7.62 26.54
C LEU A 219 -6.07 -8.38 27.76
N ASP A 220 -6.85 -9.29 28.33
CA ASP A 220 -6.42 -10.08 29.49
C ASP A 220 -5.33 -11.10 29.12
N ALA A 221 -5.41 -11.72 27.92
CA ALA A 221 -4.44 -12.71 27.46
C ALA A 221 -3.13 -12.08 26.95
N PHE A 222 -3.24 -11.02 26.15
CA PHE A 222 -2.11 -10.51 25.38
C PHE A 222 -1.66 -9.09 25.75
N GLY A 223 -2.40 -8.38 26.60
CA GLY A 223 -2.12 -6.97 26.93
C GLY A 223 -0.77 -6.72 27.60
N SER A 224 -0.04 -7.73 28.05
CA SER A 224 1.32 -7.58 28.61
C SER A 224 2.43 -7.62 27.54
N HIS A 225 2.10 -8.03 26.29
CA HIS A 225 3.04 -8.00 25.16
C HIS A 225 3.34 -6.56 24.76
N PRO A 226 4.59 -6.10 24.71
CA PRO A 226 4.91 -4.74 24.31
C PRO A 226 4.56 -4.44 22.85
N SER A 227 4.52 -5.45 21.99
CA SER A 227 4.09 -5.33 20.58
C SER A 227 2.59 -5.03 20.43
N TYR A 228 1.75 -5.42 21.39
CA TYR A 228 0.33 -5.08 21.35
C TYR A 228 0.14 -3.59 21.67
N CYS A 229 0.25 -2.75 20.66
CA CYS A 229 0.22 -1.29 20.80
C CYS A 229 -1.17 -0.69 20.55
N MET A 230 -1.95 -1.31 19.70
CA MET A 230 -3.20 -0.76 19.13
C MET A 230 -4.28 -1.83 19.10
N MET A 231 -5.55 -1.43 19.22
CA MET A 231 -6.71 -2.32 19.09
C MET A 231 -7.83 -1.62 18.34
N SER A 232 -8.43 -2.35 17.41
CA SER A 232 -9.55 -1.88 16.58
C SER A 232 -10.78 -2.77 16.77
N MET A 233 -11.98 -2.16 16.67
CA MET A 233 -13.26 -2.87 16.80
C MET A 233 -13.58 -3.81 15.61
N GLY A 234 -12.88 -3.68 14.51
CA GLY A 234 -13.13 -4.49 13.31
C GLY A 234 -12.89 -3.71 12.02
N ASN A 235 -13.38 -4.25 10.90
CA ASN A 235 -13.21 -3.66 9.58
C ASN A 235 -14.51 -3.14 9.03
N GLU A 236 -14.49 -1.89 8.52
CA GLU A 236 -15.58 -1.29 7.73
C GLU A 236 -16.96 -1.42 8.39
N LEU A 237 -17.04 -1.07 9.66
CA LEU A 237 -18.24 -1.25 10.45
C LEU A 237 -19.32 -0.22 10.12
N TRP A 238 -20.56 -0.60 10.41
CA TRP A 238 -21.74 0.25 10.34
C TRP A 238 -22.39 0.43 11.72
N GLY A 239 -23.37 1.31 11.80
CA GLY A 239 -24.30 1.40 12.91
C GLY A 239 -24.07 2.59 13.81
N SER A 240 -24.34 2.44 15.11
CA SER A 240 -24.33 3.50 16.10
C SER A 240 -22.93 3.88 16.57
N LYS A 241 -22.55 5.14 16.33
CA LYS A 241 -21.29 5.72 16.82
C LYS A 241 -21.27 5.79 18.33
N GLU A 242 -22.41 6.11 18.94
CA GLU A 242 -22.57 6.17 20.39
C GLU A 242 -22.29 4.81 21.02
N ARG A 243 -22.80 3.73 20.41
CA ARG A 243 -22.57 2.37 20.89
C ARG A 243 -21.12 1.94 20.74
N LEU A 244 -20.48 2.24 19.61
CA LEU A 244 -19.04 2.03 19.42
C LEU A 244 -18.21 2.78 20.47
N ASN A 245 -18.55 4.04 20.75
CA ASN A 245 -17.89 4.86 21.75
C ASN A 245 -18.00 4.25 23.17
N GLU A 246 -19.17 3.73 23.54
CA GLU A 246 -19.38 3.04 24.82
C GLU A 246 -18.48 1.80 24.94
N ILE A 247 -18.41 0.98 23.90
CA ILE A 247 -17.61 -0.27 23.92
C ILE A 247 -16.11 0.05 24.02
N ILE A 248 -15.62 1.01 23.23
CA ILE A 248 -14.22 1.43 23.30
C ILE A 248 -13.91 2.04 24.67
N GLY A 249 -14.80 2.88 25.20
CA GLY A 249 -14.66 3.43 26.55
C GLY A 249 -14.54 2.35 27.63
N ALA A 250 -15.26 1.24 27.48
CA ALA A 250 -15.15 0.09 28.38
C ALA A 250 -13.76 -0.59 28.27
N TYR A 251 -13.22 -0.76 27.05
CA TYR A 251 -11.88 -1.30 26.86
C TYR A 251 -10.80 -0.39 27.42
N LYS A 252 -10.83 0.91 27.13
CA LYS A 252 -9.87 1.90 27.67
C LYS A 252 -9.90 1.94 29.19
N SER A 253 -11.07 1.85 29.80
CA SER A 253 -11.23 1.81 31.25
C SER A 253 -10.67 0.53 31.87
N ARG A 254 -10.72 -0.59 31.14
CA ARG A 254 -10.17 -1.88 31.55
C ARG A 254 -8.66 -1.94 31.42
N ASP A 255 -8.12 -1.38 30.32
CA ASP A 255 -6.71 -1.46 29.99
C ASP A 255 -6.24 -0.20 29.23
N SER A 256 -5.39 0.58 29.86
CA SER A 256 -4.85 1.83 29.31
C SER A 256 -3.48 1.67 28.64
N ARG A 257 -3.00 0.43 28.43
CA ARG A 257 -1.68 0.15 27.82
C ARG A 257 -1.65 0.30 26.30
N HIS A 258 -2.82 0.39 25.66
CA HIS A 258 -3.02 0.36 24.22
C HIS A 258 -3.72 1.62 23.72
N LEU A 259 -3.60 1.90 22.42
CA LEU A 259 -4.43 2.86 21.72
C LEU A 259 -5.62 2.15 21.08
N TYR A 260 -6.76 2.83 21.02
CA TYR A 260 -8.01 2.25 20.55
C TYR A 260 -8.62 3.06 19.40
N THR A 261 -9.27 2.38 18.46
CA THR A 261 -10.08 3.01 17.40
C THR A 261 -11.38 2.24 17.17
N GLN A 262 -12.39 2.97 16.74
CA GLN A 262 -13.73 2.44 16.45
C GLN A 262 -13.77 1.39 15.36
N GLY A 263 -12.74 1.27 14.56
CA GLY A 263 -12.63 0.35 13.44
C GLY A 263 -11.82 0.95 12.31
N SER A 264 -11.48 0.13 11.32
CA SER A 264 -10.73 0.55 10.15
C SER A 264 -11.69 0.88 9.01
N ASN A 265 -11.67 2.13 8.53
CA ASN A 265 -12.51 2.64 7.43
C ASN A 265 -14.01 2.39 7.61
N ASN A 266 -14.55 2.71 8.79
CA ASN A 266 -15.96 2.52 9.07
C ASN A 266 -16.87 3.33 8.13
N PHE A 267 -18.00 2.75 7.74
CA PHE A 267 -19.00 3.32 6.82
C PHE A 267 -20.18 3.98 7.53
N GLN A 268 -19.97 4.49 8.72
CA GLN A 268 -21.01 5.32 9.39
C GLN A 268 -21.12 6.65 8.67
N TRP A 269 -22.22 6.94 7.98
CA TRP A 269 -22.58 8.22 7.33
C TRP A 269 -21.40 9.02 6.78
N PHE A 270 -20.40 9.30 7.64
CA PHE A 270 -19.15 10.00 7.40
C PHE A 270 -18.00 9.36 8.15
N PRO A 271 -16.79 9.46 7.56
CA PRO A 271 -15.59 9.35 8.36
C PRO A 271 -15.64 10.36 9.50
N ASN A 272 -15.50 9.90 10.71
CA ASN A 272 -15.45 10.76 11.89
C ASN A 272 -14.59 10.10 12.98
N VAL A 273 -14.14 10.93 13.92
CA VAL A 273 -13.52 10.50 15.16
C VAL A 273 -14.58 10.54 16.25
N ILE A 274 -14.68 9.49 17.06
CA ILE A 274 -15.51 9.46 18.28
C ILE A 274 -14.66 9.78 19.50
N GLU A 275 -15.29 10.12 20.63
CA GLU A 275 -14.61 10.63 21.83
C GLU A 275 -13.49 9.72 22.33
N ASN A 276 -13.68 8.41 22.24
CA ASN A 276 -12.71 7.43 22.75
C ASN A 276 -11.67 6.96 21.71
N ASP A 277 -11.71 7.45 20.48
CA ASP A 277 -10.67 7.15 19.50
C ASP A 277 -9.34 7.82 19.87
N ASP A 278 -8.27 7.05 19.82
CA ASP A 278 -6.90 7.55 19.94
C ASP A 278 -6.25 7.80 18.58
N PHE A 279 -6.79 7.22 17.51
CA PHE A 279 -6.33 7.40 16.12
C PHE A 279 -7.47 7.11 15.14
N PHE A 280 -7.31 7.59 13.92
CA PHE A 280 -8.25 7.41 12.82
C PHE A 280 -7.63 6.52 11.72
N VAL A 281 -8.39 5.55 11.23
CA VAL A 281 -8.00 4.70 10.08
C VAL A 281 -9.07 4.80 9.00
N GLY A 282 -8.71 5.27 7.80
CA GLY A 282 -9.68 5.41 6.72
C GLY A 282 -9.04 5.67 5.35
N VAL A 283 -9.87 5.57 4.30
CA VAL A 283 -9.47 5.88 2.91
C VAL A 283 -9.83 7.31 2.52
N ARG A 284 -10.73 7.96 3.27
CA ARG A 284 -11.27 9.29 2.96
C ARG A 284 -11.68 10.04 4.21
N LEU A 285 -11.70 11.35 4.10
CA LEU A 285 -12.14 12.28 5.17
C LEU A 285 -13.49 12.92 4.87
N ALA A 286 -13.95 12.85 3.61
CA ALA A 286 -15.27 13.24 3.13
C ALA A 286 -15.53 12.51 1.80
N ASN A 287 -16.66 12.71 1.16
CA ASN A 287 -17.01 11.99 -0.07
C ASN A 287 -15.96 12.08 -1.19
N ASP A 288 -15.32 13.23 -1.33
CA ASP A 288 -14.37 13.57 -2.38
C ASP A 288 -12.92 13.77 -1.86
N ARG A 289 -12.68 13.57 -0.57
CA ARG A 289 -11.39 13.80 0.08
C ARG A 289 -10.67 12.49 0.35
N LEU A 290 -10.15 11.87 -0.72
CA LEU A 290 -9.40 10.62 -0.63
C LEU A 290 -8.00 10.85 -0.07
N ILE A 291 -7.57 9.97 0.83
CA ILE A 291 -6.21 9.95 1.41
C ILE A 291 -5.45 8.69 0.99
N ARG A 292 -5.71 8.21 -0.20
CA ARG A 292 -4.92 7.16 -0.89
C ARG A 292 -4.95 7.36 -2.41
N GLY A 293 -3.97 6.73 -3.12
CA GLY A 293 -3.72 6.94 -4.54
C GLY A 293 -4.68 6.25 -5.49
N SER A 294 -5.40 5.22 -5.04
CA SER A 294 -6.33 4.45 -5.85
C SER A 294 -7.66 4.22 -5.14
N TYR A 295 -8.72 4.01 -5.92
CA TYR A 295 -10.02 3.62 -5.40
C TYR A 295 -10.84 2.87 -6.47
N ALA A 296 -11.80 2.03 -6.03
CA ALA A 296 -12.71 1.37 -6.95
C ALA A 296 -13.72 2.36 -7.54
N MET A 297 -13.95 2.29 -8.85
CA MET A 297 -14.88 3.20 -9.56
C MET A 297 -16.29 3.18 -9.01
N CYS A 298 -16.75 2.05 -8.46
CA CYS A 298 -18.11 1.90 -7.94
C CYS A 298 -18.35 2.66 -6.63
N ASP A 299 -17.31 2.93 -5.83
CA ASP A 299 -17.48 3.39 -4.46
C ASP A 299 -17.31 4.89 -4.28
N ALA A 300 -16.35 5.50 -4.96
CA ALA A 300 -16.00 6.90 -4.78
C ALA A 300 -15.36 7.46 -6.06
N PRO A 301 -15.00 8.74 -6.08
CA PRO A 301 -14.09 9.27 -7.07
C PRO A 301 -12.81 8.44 -7.13
N LEU A 302 -12.20 8.33 -8.30
CA LEU A 302 -10.92 7.65 -8.47
C LEU A 302 -9.81 8.41 -7.74
N GLY A 303 -8.76 7.70 -7.32
CA GLY A 303 -7.58 8.29 -6.70
C GLY A 303 -6.67 9.01 -7.71
N HIS A 304 -5.69 9.76 -7.22
CA HIS A 304 -4.81 10.58 -8.07
C HIS A 304 -3.94 9.75 -9.03
N ILE A 305 -3.51 8.55 -8.65
CA ILE A 305 -2.73 7.66 -9.54
C ILE A 305 -3.55 7.24 -10.76
N GLN A 306 -4.86 7.17 -10.61
CA GLN A 306 -5.78 6.75 -11.65
C GLN A 306 -6.21 7.91 -12.58
N THR A 307 -6.14 9.14 -12.11
CA THR A 307 -6.70 10.32 -12.81
C THR A 307 -5.66 11.33 -13.24
N ASP A 308 -4.54 11.40 -12.53
CA ASP A 308 -3.56 12.46 -12.72
C ASP A 308 -2.32 11.91 -13.46
N LYS A 309 -1.68 12.78 -14.26
CA LYS A 309 -0.40 12.45 -14.89
C LYS A 309 0.64 12.15 -13.78
N PRO A 310 1.43 11.07 -13.89
CA PRO A 310 2.46 10.76 -12.91
C PRO A 310 3.39 11.95 -12.64
N ALA A 311 3.50 12.34 -11.37
CA ALA A 311 4.35 13.41 -10.87
C ALA A 311 4.80 13.09 -9.45
N THR A 312 5.85 13.77 -8.97
CA THR A 312 6.38 13.52 -7.63
C THR A 312 6.07 14.64 -6.64
N THR A 313 5.12 15.51 -6.95
CA THR A 313 4.72 16.66 -6.10
C THR A 313 3.48 16.38 -5.25
N HIS A 314 2.78 15.29 -5.53
CA HIS A 314 1.53 14.96 -4.86
C HIS A 314 1.74 14.67 -3.36
N ASN A 315 0.84 15.21 -2.52
CA ASN A 315 0.73 14.93 -1.10
C ASN A 315 -0.72 15.15 -0.62
N TYR A 316 -1.03 14.69 0.60
CA TYR A 316 -2.39 14.75 1.16
C TYR A 316 -2.61 15.90 2.15
N ASP A 317 -1.64 16.78 2.40
CA ASP A 317 -1.78 17.82 3.43
C ASP A 317 -2.93 18.80 3.15
N SER A 318 -3.11 19.19 1.88
CA SER A 318 -4.23 20.04 1.48
C SER A 318 -5.59 19.35 1.54
N ILE A 319 -5.61 18.02 1.46
CA ILE A 319 -6.81 17.19 1.59
C ILE A 319 -7.17 17.02 3.06
N VAL A 320 -6.17 16.81 3.93
CA VAL A 320 -6.36 16.67 5.37
C VAL A 320 -6.74 18.02 6.02
N HIS A 321 -6.06 19.11 5.60
CA HIS A 321 -6.29 20.47 6.12
C HIS A 321 -6.75 21.40 4.99
N PRO A 322 -8.00 21.30 4.51
CA PRO A 322 -8.48 22.16 3.43
C PRO A 322 -8.51 23.63 3.88
N THR A 323 -7.99 24.52 3.04
CA THR A 323 -8.01 25.96 3.27
C THR A 323 -9.37 26.62 3.01
N ARG A 324 -10.30 25.88 2.42
CA ARG A 324 -11.71 26.22 2.21
C ARG A 324 -12.54 24.99 2.55
N ALA A 325 -13.78 25.21 3.03
CA ALA A 325 -14.77 24.16 3.05
C ALA A 325 -14.75 23.45 1.69
N ALA A 326 -14.53 22.14 1.69
CA ALA A 326 -14.60 21.36 0.48
C ALA A 326 -15.98 21.57 -0.10
N SER A 327 -16.06 22.41 -1.14
CA SER A 327 -17.32 22.65 -1.80
C SER A 327 -17.61 21.46 -2.66
N ALA A 328 -18.83 21.02 -2.54
CA ALA A 328 -19.49 20.40 -3.64
C ALA A 328 -19.43 18.89 -3.75
N THR A 329 -19.96 18.22 -2.76
CA THR A 329 -20.95 17.22 -3.08
C THR A 329 -22.11 17.97 -3.76
N GLU A 330 -22.48 17.63 -4.99
CA GLU A 330 -23.66 18.23 -5.63
C GLU A 330 -24.87 18.00 -4.72
N VAL A 331 -25.32 19.07 -4.09
CA VAL A 331 -26.49 19.04 -3.22
C VAL A 331 -27.72 19.02 -4.13
N SER A 332 -28.53 17.99 -4.00
CA SER A 332 -29.79 17.88 -4.73
C SER A 332 -30.74 19.05 -4.34
N GLU A 333 -31.72 19.37 -5.20
CA GLU A 333 -32.69 20.47 -4.97
C GLU A 333 -33.46 20.34 -3.65
N ASP A 334 -33.59 19.12 -3.12
CA ASP A 334 -34.21 18.80 -1.83
C ASP A 334 -33.27 18.93 -0.62
N GLY A 335 -32.04 19.40 -0.83
CA GLY A 335 -31.02 19.56 0.22
C GLY A 335 -30.38 18.27 0.67
N THR A 336 -30.43 17.20 -0.14
CA THR A 336 -29.79 15.91 0.16
C THR A 336 -28.56 15.67 -0.70
N VAL A 337 -27.70 14.76 -0.23
CA VAL A 337 -26.53 14.28 -0.93
C VAL A 337 -26.49 12.75 -0.85
N GLN A 338 -25.86 12.13 -1.84
CA GLN A 338 -25.61 10.71 -1.83
C GLN A 338 -24.24 10.43 -1.22
N ILE A 339 -24.19 9.55 -0.24
CA ILE A 339 -22.95 9.08 0.39
C ILE A 339 -22.82 7.57 0.22
N GLN A 340 -21.60 7.10 0.19
CA GLN A 340 -21.33 5.67 0.24
C GLN A 340 -21.72 5.11 1.61
N TYR A 341 -22.37 3.96 1.61
CA TYR A 341 -22.75 3.23 2.82
C TYR A 341 -22.48 1.74 2.60
N GLY A 342 -21.31 1.27 3.01
CA GLY A 342 -20.85 -0.05 2.66
C GLY A 342 -20.62 -0.18 1.15
N THR A 343 -21.17 -1.23 0.57
CA THR A 343 -21.22 -1.45 -0.88
C THR A 343 -22.42 -0.79 -1.57
N THR A 344 -23.18 0.07 -0.87
CA THR A 344 -24.38 0.76 -1.39
C THR A 344 -24.27 2.26 -1.22
N MET A 345 -25.17 3.00 -1.87
CA MET A 345 -25.32 4.44 -1.67
C MET A 345 -26.49 4.73 -0.74
N LYS A 346 -26.37 5.76 0.08
CA LYS A 346 -27.44 6.28 0.92
C LYS A 346 -27.62 7.77 0.71
N THR A 347 -28.88 8.22 0.66
CA THR A 347 -29.23 9.63 0.60
C THR A 347 -29.35 10.18 2.02
N VAL A 348 -28.62 11.24 2.34
CA VAL A 348 -28.64 11.94 3.62
C VAL A 348 -28.79 13.44 3.41
N LYS A 349 -29.13 14.19 4.46
CA LYS A 349 -29.15 15.64 4.37
C LYS A 349 -27.75 16.21 4.16
N ALA A 350 -27.62 17.24 3.34
CA ALA A 350 -26.32 17.87 3.08
C ALA A 350 -25.66 18.42 4.36
N SER A 351 -26.48 18.85 5.35
CA SER A 351 -25.99 19.28 6.66
C SER A 351 -25.40 18.14 7.52
N GLU A 352 -25.65 16.89 7.16
CA GLU A 352 -25.07 15.72 7.80
C GLU A 352 -23.77 15.30 7.11
N ALA A 353 -23.49 15.90 5.94
CA ALA A 353 -22.27 15.69 5.17
C ALA A 353 -21.22 16.74 5.59
N ASP A 354 -20.45 16.43 6.64
CA ASP A 354 -19.44 17.35 7.13
C ASP A 354 -18.21 17.37 6.21
N ALA A 355 -18.19 18.34 5.29
CA ALA A 355 -17.08 18.55 4.38
C ALA A 355 -15.81 19.12 5.06
N ASP A 356 -15.96 19.66 6.27
CA ASP A 356 -14.89 20.33 7.00
C ASP A 356 -14.23 19.45 8.06
N PHE A 357 -14.56 18.15 8.08
CA PHE A 357 -13.97 17.21 9.05
C PHE A 357 -12.44 17.14 8.93
N VAL A 358 -11.75 17.48 10.00
CA VAL A 358 -10.30 17.36 10.16
C VAL A 358 -10.04 16.61 11.47
N PRO A 359 -9.53 15.38 11.42
CA PRO A 359 -9.16 14.65 12.63
C PRO A 359 -8.07 15.37 13.43
N ASP A 360 -8.22 15.42 14.75
CA ASP A 360 -7.21 15.93 15.69
C ASP A 360 -6.41 14.81 16.38
N VAL A 361 -6.51 13.59 15.82
CA VAL A 361 -5.77 12.39 16.20
C VAL A 361 -4.89 11.93 15.04
N PRO A 362 -3.89 11.04 15.25
CA PRO A 362 -3.10 10.50 14.16
C PRO A 362 -3.97 9.82 13.10
N ILE A 363 -3.69 10.10 11.83
CA ILE A 363 -4.39 9.53 10.68
C ILE A 363 -3.51 8.44 10.06
N VAL A 364 -4.08 7.26 9.88
CA VAL A 364 -3.48 6.14 9.15
C VAL A 364 -4.32 5.88 7.90
N THR A 365 -3.68 5.88 6.72
CA THR A 365 -4.40 5.57 5.50
C THR A 365 -4.68 4.07 5.42
N HIS A 366 -5.96 3.72 5.21
CA HIS A 366 -6.44 2.35 5.24
C HIS A 366 -6.23 1.66 3.90
N GLU A 367 -5.65 0.45 3.93
CA GLU A 367 -5.56 -0.48 2.79
C GLU A 367 -5.14 0.20 1.48
N ILE A 368 -4.04 0.95 1.55
CA ILE A 368 -3.47 1.61 0.36
C ILE A 368 -2.99 0.59 -0.67
N GLY A 369 -2.88 1.03 -1.91
CA GLY A 369 -2.39 0.22 -3.01
C GLY A 369 -3.51 -0.60 -3.64
N GLN A 370 -3.51 -1.91 -3.42
CA GLN A 370 -4.43 -2.87 -4.05
C GLN A 370 -4.28 -2.91 -5.58
N TYR A 371 -3.03 -2.72 -6.04
CA TYR A 371 -2.66 -2.79 -7.47
C TYR A 371 -2.47 -4.24 -7.88
N GLU A 372 -3.41 -4.77 -8.64
CA GLU A 372 -3.44 -6.18 -9.00
C GLU A 372 -2.34 -6.55 -10.00
N THR A 373 -1.67 -7.69 -9.80
CA THR A 373 -0.71 -8.27 -10.75
C THR A 373 -1.33 -9.45 -11.46
N TYR A 374 -0.91 -9.72 -12.71
CA TYR A 374 -1.36 -10.91 -13.41
C TYR A 374 -0.87 -12.18 -12.68
N PRO A 375 -1.65 -13.29 -12.65
CA PRO A 375 -1.27 -14.50 -11.93
C PRO A 375 0.04 -15.11 -12.41
N ASN A 376 0.93 -15.44 -11.48
CA ASN A 376 2.06 -16.32 -11.75
C ASN A 376 1.64 -17.78 -11.59
N PHE A 377 1.38 -18.48 -12.67
CA PHE A 377 0.87 -19.86 -12.64
C PHE A 377 1.87 -20.89 -12.10
N ASP A 378 3.16 -20.56 -11.97
CA ASP A 378 4.15 -21.43 -11.33
C ASP A 378 3.88 -21.61 -9.82
N GLU A 379 3.14 -20.68 -9.21
CA GLU A 379 2.72 -20.79 -7.80
C GLU A 379 1.78 -21.97 -7.52
N ILE A 380 1.10 -22.51 -8.54
CA ILE A 380 0.19 -23.66 -8.40
C ILE A 380 0.92 -24.83 -7.73
N GLU A 381 2.17 -25.08 -8.07
CA GLU A 381 2.97 -26.18 -7.54
C GLU A 381 3.30 -26.01 -6.05
N LYS A 382 3.25 -24.79 -5.51
CA LYS A 382 3.48 -24.53 -4.09
C LYS A 382 2.32 -24.94 -3.19
N TYR A 383 1.11 -25.08 -3.72
CA TYR A 383 -0.10 -25.42 -2.96
C TYR A 383 -0.17 -26.92 -2.63
N THR A 384 0.82 -27.40 -1.90
CA THR A 384 0.95 -28.82 -1.52
C THR A 384 0.23 -29.19 -0.23
N GLY A 385 -0.30 -28.19 0.47
CA GLY A 385 -0.93 -28.35 1.79
C GLY A 385 -2.47 -28.37 1.79
N SER A 386 -3.05 -27.70 2.77
CA SER A 386 -4.50 -27.68 3.01
C SER A 386 -5.28 -26.91 1.95
N LEU A 387 -4.78 -25.73 1.55
CA LEU A 387 -5.40 -24.98 0.47
C LEU A 387 -4.93 -25.49 -0.90
N LYS A 388 -5.78 -25.28 -1.91
CA LYS A 388 -5.51 -25.63 -3.31
C LYS A 388 -5.55 -24.38 -4.17
N ALA A 389 -4.74 -24.37 -5.22
CA ALA A 389 -4.65 -23.24 -6.16
C ALA A 389 -5.80 -23.22 -7.18
N ARG A 390 -7.04 -23.53 -6.76
CA ARG A 390 -8.15 -23.73 -7.71
C ARG A 390 -8.48 -22.51 -8.55
N ASN A 391 -8.37 -21.31 -7.97
CA ASN A 391 -8.52 -20.05 -8.67
C ASN A 391 -7.45 -19.88 -9.75
N PHE A 392 -6.17 -20.11 -9.45
CA PHE A 392 -5.07 -20.07 -10.45
C PHE A 392 -5.28 -21.10 -11.58
N GLU A 393 -5.73 -22.31 -11.24
CA GLU A 393 -6.05 -23.33 -12.25
C GLU A 393 -7.14 -22.84 -13.21
N VAL A 394 -8.22 -22.23 -12.67
CA VAL A 394 -9.33 -21.68 -13.49
C VAL A 394 -8.86 -20.51 -14.34
N PHE A 395 -8.04 -19.61 -13.80
CA PHE A 395 -7.52 -18.46 -14.58
C PHE A 395 -6.60 -18.95 -15.70
N ARG A 396 -5.75 -19.95 -15.44
CA ARG A 396 -4.89 -20.57 -16.45
C ARG A 396 -5.72 -21.25 -17.55
N GLU A 397 -6.75 -22.03 -17.19
CA GLU A 397 -7.67 -22.67 -18.12
C GLU A 397 -8.33 -21.63 -19.05
N ARG A 398 -8.86 -20.53 -18.47
CA ARG A 398 -9.51 -19.44 -19.23
C ARG A 398 -8.55 -18.73 -20.20
N LEU A 399 -7.32 -18.51 -19.77
CA LEU A 399 -6.30 -17.88 -20.60
C LEU A 399 -5.90 -18.79 -21.78
N ASP A 400 -5.81 -20.13 -21.52
CA ASP A 400 -5.51 -21.14 -22.55
C ASP A 400 -6.63 -21.23 -23.60
N GLU A 401 -7.90 -21.20 -23.17
CA GLU A 401 -9.07 -21.16 -24.06
C GLU A 401 -9.06 -19.96 -24.99
N LYS A 402 -8.44 -18.86 -24.60
CA LYS A 402 -8.23 -17.64 -25.43
C LYS A 402 -6.98 -17.73 -26.33
N GLY A 403 -6.15 -18.76 -26.16
CA GLY A 403 -4.89 -18.92 -26.87
C GLY A 403 -3.78 -17.96 -26.41
N LEU A 404 -3.95 -17.31 -25.25
CA LEU A 404 -3.04 -16.32 -24.70
C LEU A 404 -2.08 -16.87 -23.63
N LEU A 405 -2.21 -18.14 -23.27
CA LEU A 405 -1.36 -18.77 -22.24
C LEU A 405 0.16 -18.59 -22.47
N PRO A 406 0.69 -18.60 -23.70
CA PRO A 406 2.10 -18.32 -23.93
C PRO A 406 2.58 -16.93 -23.47
N LEU A 407 1.66 -15.98 -23.26
CA LEU A 407 1.95 -14.61 -22.79
C LEU A 407 1.86 -14.45 -21.27
N ALA A 408 1.43 -15.49 -20.54
CA ALA A 408 1.14 -15.40 -19.10
C ALA A 408 2.30 -14.84 -18.27
N HIS A 409 3.52 -15.32 -18.53
CA HIS A 409 4.71 -14.85 -17.80
C HIS A 409 5.04 -13.38 -18.14
N ASP A 410 4.95 -12.98 -19.40
CA ASP A 410 5.15 -11.59 -19.81
C ASP A 410 4.07 -10.66 -19.22
N TYR A 411 2.81 -11.12 -19.13
CA TYR A 411 1.74 -10.39 -18.47
C TYR A 411 2.03 -10.18 -16.99
N PHE A 412 2.48 -11.25 -16.31
CA PHE A 412 2.87 -11.17 -14.90
C PHE A 412 4.00 -10.14 -14.68
N GLU A 413 5.09 -10.23 -15.44
CA GLU A 413 6.21 -9.30 -15.29
C GLU A 413 5.82 -7.84 -15.62
N ALA A 414 5.06 -7.63 -16.70
CA ALA A 414 4.71 -6.29 -17.14
C ALA A 414 3.66 -5.63 -16.20
N SER A 415 2.66 -6.37 -15.75
CA SER A 415 1.69 -5.87 -14.77
C SER A 415 2.33 -5.61 -13.40
N GLY A 416 3.24 -6.50 -12.97
CA GLY A 416 3.99 -6.35 -11.73
C GLY A 416 4.88 -5.10 -11.74
N ALA A 417 5.56 -4.81 -12.85
CA ALA A 417 6.39 -3.62 -12.99
C ALA A 417 5.58 -2.31 -12.87
N LEU A 418 4.36 -2.26 -13.43
CA LEU A 418 3.48 -1.09 -13.26
C LEU A 418 2.95 -1.00 -11.84
N ALA A 419 2.55 -2.12 -11.22
CA ALA A 419 2.06 -2.15 -9.84
C ALA A 419 3.10 -1.57 -8.88
N VAL A 420 4.38 -1.93 -9.00
CA VAL A 420 5.48 -1.40 -8.18
C VAL A 420 5.64 0.11 -8.36
N GLN A 421 5.51 0.63 -9.58
CA GLN A 421 5.55 2.08 -9.84
C GLN A 421 4.39 2.79 -9.14
N CYS A 422 3.17 2.22 -9.20
CA CYS A 422 2.00 2.77 -8.50
C CYS A 422 2.19 2.75 -6.97
N TYR A 423 2.73 1.67 -6.40
CA TYR A 423 3.08 1.59 -4.97
C TYR A 423 4.11 2.65 -4.57
N LYS A 424 5.15 2.83 -5.39
CA LYS A 424 6.18 3.84 -5.14
C LYS A 424 5.58 5.24 -5.10
N GLU A 425 4.77 5.61 -6.08
CA GLU A 425 4.14 6.93 -6.15
C GLU A 425 3.22 7.18 -4.96
N GLU A 426 2.39 6.20 -4.59
CA GLU A 426 1.47 6.31 -3.45
C GLU A 426 2.21 6.43 -2.12
N MET A 427 3.17 5.55 -1.84
CA MET A 427 3.93 5.60 -0.58
C MET A 427 4.76 6.87 -0.45
N GLU A 428 5.38 7.33 -1.54
CA GLU A 428 6.10 8.60 -1.53
C GLU A 428 5.18 9.80 -1.29
N SER A 429 3.95 9.79 -1.85
CA SER A 429 2.94 10.82 -1.57
C SER A 429 2.56 10.85 -0.09
N ILE A 430 2.47 9.69 0.56
CA ILE A 430 2.20 9.59 1.99
C ILE A 430 3.40 10.11 2.81
N PHE A 431 4.64 9.78 2.43
CA PHE A 431 5.83 10.32 3.10
C PHE A 431 5.98 11.83 2.94
N ARG A 432 5.49 12.43 1.84
CA ARG A 432 5.42 13.89 1.65
C ARG A 432 4.34 14.53 2.53
N SER A 433 3.37 13.77 3.00
CA SER A 433 2.21 14.26 3.76
C SER A 433 2.53 14.35 5.24
N GLN A 434 2.78 15.56 5.72
CA GLN A 434 3.13 15.79 7.13
C GLN A 434 1.94 15.61 8.09
N SER A 435 0.72 15.66 7.58
CA SER A 435 -0.53 15.47 8.34
C SER A 435 -0.84 14.01 8.67
N LEU A 436 -0.16 13.04 8.05
CA LEU A 436 -0.39 11.62 8.27
C LEU A 436 0.51 11.05 9.36
N GLY A 437 0.02 10.03 10.06
CA GLY A 437 0.75 9.23 11.07
C GLY A 437 1.25 7.89 10.55
N GLY A 438 0.81 7.46 9.37
CA GLY A 438 1.19 6.20 8.77
C GLY A 438 0.25 5.70 7.68
N PHE A 439 0.48 4.48 7.24
CA PHE A 439 -0.34 3.76 6.28
C PHE A 439 -0.45 2.27 6.62
N GLN A 440 -1.45 1.62 6.05
CA GLN A 440 -1.61 0.15 6.06
C GLN A 440 -1.80 -0.29 4.61
N VAL A 441 -0.80 -0.99 4.04
CA VAL A 441 -0.86 -1.47 2.66
C VAL A 441 -1.64 -2.77 2.57
N LEU A 442 -2.51 -2.91 1.62
CA LEU A 442 -3.10 -4.15 1.17
C LEU A 442 -2.59 -4.43 -0.26
N ASP A 443 -1.58 -5.24 -0.42
CA ASP A 443 -0.73 -5.83 0.60
C ASP A 443 0.68 -5.99 0.03
N ILE A 444 1.67 -6.28 0.84
CA ILE A 444 2.97 -6.76 0.33
C ILE A 444 2.92 -8.25 -0.02
N GLN A 445 1.90 -8.97 0.46
CA GLN A 445 1.64 -10.40 0.26
C GLN A 445 0.32 -10.58 -0.49
N ASP A 446 0.24 -11.53 -1.43
CA ASP A 446 -1.01 -11.88 -2.08
C ASP A 446 -2.05 -12.35 -1.06
N PHE A 447 -3.23 -11.76 -1.14
CA PHE A 447 -4.34 -12.07 -0.26
C PHE A 447 -5.35 -12.95 -1.00
N SER A 448 -5.20 -14.26 -0.87
CA SER A 448 -6.06 -15.25 -1.52
C SER A 448 -7.39 -15.51 -0.81
N GLY A 449 -7.69 -14.76 0.27
CA GLY A 449 -8.87 -14.97 1.10
C GLY A 449 -10.16 -14.40 0.51
N GLN A 450 -10.09 -13.22 -0.11
CA GLN A 450 -11.24 -12.52 -0.68
C GLN A 450 -10.96 -12.16 -2.13
N GLY A 451 -11.72 -12.72 -3.07
CA GLY A 451 -11.65 -12.39 -4.48
C GLY A 451 -10.33 -12.66 -5.20
N THR A 452 -9.36 -13.32 -4.56
CA THR A 452 -8.02 -13.56 -5.10
C THR A 452 -7.26 -12.26 -5.38
N ALA A 453 -7.05 -11.44 -4.37
CA ALA A 453 -6.28 -10.21 -4.49
C ALA A 453 -4.77 -10.51 -4.69
N LEU A 454 -4.31 -10.50 -5.94
CA LEU A 454 -2.92 -10.72 -6.33
C LEU A 454 -2.16 -9.38 -6.32
N VAL A 455 -2.12 -8.73 -5.17
CA VAL A 455 -1.64 -7.35 -5.01
C VAL A 455 -0.25 -7.25 -4.38
N GLY A 456 0.31 -8.37 -3.95
CA GLY A 456 1.60 -8.41 -3.27
C GLY A 456 2.80 -8.41 -4.21
N VAL A 457 3.95 -7.98 -3.69
CA VAL A 457 5.28 -8.27 -4.24
C VAL A 457 5.80 -9.62 -3.73
N LEU A 458 5.12 -10.16 -2.72
CA LEU A 458 5.27 -11.51 -2.19
C LEU A 458 4.03 -12.33 -2.53
N ASP A 459 4.22 -13.61 -2.75
CA ASP A 459 3.11 -14.55 -2.95
C ASP A 459 2.40 -14.90 -1.62
N ALA A 460 1.37 -15.74 -1.68
CA ALA A 460 0.61 -16.15 -0.50
C ALA A 460 1.43 -16.94 0.55
N PHE A 461 2.65 -17.39 0.22
CA PHE A 461 3.58 -18.09 1.11
C PHE A 461 4.64 -17.14 1.71
N MET A 462 4.57 -15.85 1.41
CA MET A 462 5.58 -14.85 1.74
C MET A 462 6.91 -15.05 1.01
N ASP A 463 6.92 -15.72 -0.15
CA ASP A 463 8.09 -15.81 -1.01
C ASP A 463 8.08 -14.67 -2.05
N GLU A 464 9.27 -14.21 -2.44
CA GLU A 464 9.41 -13.14 -3.44
C GLU A 464 8.87 -13.59 -4.81
N LYS A 465 8.04 -12.75 -5.42
CA LYS A 465 7.52 -12.96 -6.78
C LYS A 465 8.54 -12.55 -7.87
N GLY A 466 9.65 -11.92 -7.48
CA GLY A 466 10.70 -11.46 -8.41
C GLY A 466 10.38 -10.15 -9.14
N ILE A 467 9.30 -9.45 -8.76
CA ILE A 467 8.90 -8.17 -9.37
C ILE A 467 9.47 -6.94 -8.66
N CYS A 468 9.87 -7.08 -7.37
CA CYS A 468 10.50 -6.03 -6.59
C CYS A 468 11.27 -6.64 -5.43
N SER A 469 12.56 -6.35 -5.33
CA SER A 469 13.39 -6.81 -4.20
C SER A 469 13.13 -6.00 -2.93
N PRO A 470 13.49 -6.51 -1.73
CA PRO A 470 13.41 -5.75 -0.49
C PRO A 470 14.20 -4.43 -0.55
N GLU A 471 15.36 -4.43 -1.23
CA GLU A 471 16.21 -3.25 -1.38
C GLU A 471 15.55 -2.18 -2.25
N GLU A 472 14.87 -2.55 -3.33
CA GLU A 472 14.12 -1.63 -4.21
C GLU A 472 12.88 -1.09 -3.50
N TRP A 473 12.12 -1.96 -2.82
CA TRP A 473 10.95 -1.54 -2.06
C TRP A 473 11.30 -0.54 -0.95
N ARG A 474 12.45 -0.74 -0.30
CA ARG A 474 12.93 0.18 0.75
C ARG A 474 13.40 1.53 0.24
N GLU A 475 13.50 1.75 -1.06
CA GLU A 475 13.73 3.10 -1.60
C GLU A 475 12.56 4.05 -1.29
N PHE A 476 11.34 3.52 -1.18
CA PHE A 476 10.12 4.29 -0.90
C PHE A 476 9.32 3.80 0.32
N CYS A 477 9.74 2.73 0.99
CA CYS A 477 9.12 2.20 2.20
C CYS A 477 10.19 1.88 3.25
N ASN A 478 10.68 2.90 3.95
CA ASN A 478 11.73 2.76 4.96
C ASN A 478 11.48 3.72 6.14
N ASP A 479 12.24 3.56 7.21
CA ASP A 479 12.25 4.48 8.37
C ASP A 479 12.89 5.84 8.07
N ALA A 480 13.65 5.93 6.97
CA ALA A 480 14.09 7.19 6.39
C ALA A 480 14.09 7.07 4.85
N VAL A 481 13.48 8.02 4.17
CA VAL A 481 13.32 8.06 2.71
C VAL A 481 13.80 9.40 2.17
N ILE A 482 14.68 9.35 1.15
CA ILE A 482 15.11 10.54 0.41
C ILE A 482 14.27 10.67 -0.86
N LEU A 483 13.69 11.83 -1.11
CA LEU A 483 12.68 12.09 -2.13
C LEU A 483 13.11 13.22 -3.06
N ALA A 484 12.62 13.19 -4.30
CA ALA A 484 12.69 14.35 -5.20
C ALA A 484 11.27 14.77 -5.59
N GLU A 485 11.00 16.07 -5.57
CA GLU A 485 9.75 16.66 -6.02
C GLU A 485 9.97 17.39 -7.34
N PHE A 486 9.36 16.90 -8.43
CA PHE A 486 9.38 17.47 -9.77
C PHE A 486 8.05 17.20 -10.48
N GLU A 487 7.70 18.03 -11.49
CA GLU A 487 6.36 18.04 -12.07
C GLU A 487 6.15 16.99 -13.17
N ASP A 488 7.16 16.65 -13.95
CA ASP A 488 7.01 15.78 -15.12
C ASP A 488 8.20 14.83 -15.30
N TYR A 489 7.88 13.60 -15.66
CA TYR A 489 8.86 12.58 -16.02
C TYR A 489 9.34 12.70 -17.48
N ASN A 490 8.59 13.44 -18.31
CA ASN A 490 8.83 13.59 -19.76
C ASN A 490 9.26 15.03 -20.05
N LEU A 491 10.49 15.19 -20.51
CA LEU A 491 11.14 16.49 -20.70
C LEU A 491 11.39 16.74 -22.20
N GLU A 492 11.37 17.99 -22.62
CA GLU A 492 11.80 18.39 -23.94
C GLU A 492 13.26 18.88 -23.91
N SER A 493 14.03 18.56 -24.95
CA SER A 493 15.41 19.06 -25.12
C SER A 493 15.45 20.58 -25.09
N GLY A 494 16.44 21.16 -24.40
CA GLY A 494 16.55 22.58 -24.22
C GLY A 494 15.74 23.17 -23.07
N GLU A 495 14.91 22.39 -22.39
CA GLU A 495 14.15 22.85 -21.22
C GLU A 495 14.98 22.86 -19.93
N GLY A 496 14.54 23.67 -18.96
CA GLY A 496 15.06 23.64 -17.61
C GLY A 496 14.36 22.58 -16.78
N PHE A 497 15.13 21.70 -16.13
CA PHE A 497 14.64 20.74 -15.13
C PHE A 497 15.00 21.23 -13.72
N ALA A 498 14.08 21.05 -12.78
CA ALA A 498 14.36 21.28 -11.36
C ALA A 498 13.65 20.25 -10.48
N ALA A 499 14.33 19.82 -9.42
CA ALA A 499 13.79 18.95 -8.39
C ALA A 499 14.14 19.48 -7.00
N GLU A 500 13.14 19.59 -6.12
CA GLU A 500 13.34 19.84 -4.69
C GLU A 500 13.68 18.52 -4.01
N ILE A 501 14.82 18.44 -3.35
CA ILE A 501 15.25 17.25 -2.64
C ILE A 501 14.75 17.32 -1.20
N ARG A 502 13.97 16.31 -0.80
CA ARG A 502 13.33 16.18 0.51
C ARG A 502 13.85 14.98 1.25
N PHE A 503 13.68 14.99 2.55
CA PHE A 503 14.07 13.88 3.40
C PHE A 503 13.05 13.65 4.51
N ALA A 504 12.38 12.50 4.47
CA ALA A 504 11.53 11.99 5.53
C ALA A 504 12.38 11.10 6.44
N ASN A 505 12.47 11.40 7.74
CA ASN A 505 13.35 10.68 8.65
C ASN A 505 12.70 10.44 10.02
N TYR A 506 12.50 9.17 10.33
CA TYR A 506 11.99 8.71 11.62
C TYR A 506 13.03 7.88 12.40
N ARG A 507 14.25 7.71 11.86
CA ARG A 507 15.36 7.02 12.55
C ARG A 507 15.80 7.80 13.79
N PRO A 508 16.08 7.11 14.92
CA PRO A 508 16.53 7.77 16.14
C PRO A 508 17.94 8.36 16.01
N SER A 509 18.78 7.83 15.13
CA SER A 509 20.16 8.24 14.96
C SER A 509 20.78 7.73 13.66
N GLY A 510 22.02 8.10 13.38
CA GLY A 510 22.85 7.48 12.33
C GLY A 510 22.79 8.16 10.97
N VAL A 511 21.99 9.24 10.78
CA VAL A 511 21.89 9.95 9.49
C VAL A 511 22.35 11.40 9.57
N CYS A 512 22.21 12.06 10.72
CA CYS A 512 22.64 13.45 10.92
C CYS A 512 24.13 13.62 10.64
N GLY A 513 24.51 14.65 9.87
CA GLY A 513 25.89 14.94 9.47
C GLY A 513 26.46 14.01 8.40
N LYS A 514 25.71 13.00 7.94
CA LYS A 514 26.10 12.21 6.77
C LYS A 514 25.89 13.00 5.50
N LYS A 515 26.75 12.78 4.51
CA LYS A 515 26.63 13.40 3.20
C LYS A 515 25.46 12.79 2.43
N PHE A 516 24.73 13.63 1.72
CA PHE A 516 23.76 13.20 0.71
C PHE A 516 24.19 13.67 -0.68
N THR A 517 23.73 12.96 -1.69
CA THR A 517 23.91 13.31 -3.10
C THR A 517 22.60 13.15 -3.85
N ALA A 518 22.36 14.05 -4.80
CA ALA A 518 21.34 13.94 -5.83
C ALA A 518 22.03 14.20 -7.17
N VAL A 519 21.96 13.27 -8.11
CA VAL A 519 22.71 13.32 -9.36
C VAL A 519 21.79 12.98 -10.53
N LEU A 520 21.67 13.91 -11.48
CA LEU A 520 20.98 13.67 -12.74
C LEU A 520 22.02 13.27 -13.78
N THR A 521 21.85 12.08 -14.35
CA THR A 521 22.77 11.48 -15.34
C THR A 521 22.02 11.04 -16.58
N CYS A 522 22.59 11.32 -17.76
CA CYS A 522 22.12 10.76 -19.03
C CYS A 522 22.61 9.33 -19.18
N GLU A 523 21.85 8.46 -19.86
CA GLU A 523 22.27 7.10 -20.23
C GLU A 523 23.60 7.02 -20.96
N CYS A 524 24.04 8.11 -21.60
CA CYS A 524 25.37 8.23 -22.19
C CYS A 524 26.51 8.34 -21.15
N GLY A 525 26.20 8.34 -19.83
CA GLY A 525 27.16 8.50 -18.75
C GLY A 525 27.50 9.94 -18.38
N THR A 526 26.92 10.93 -19.04
CA THR A 526 27.16 12.34 -18.74
C THR A 526 26.34 12.78 -17.53
N GLU A 527 27.01 13.32 -16.53
CA GLU A 527 26.36 14.00 -15.39
C GLU A 527 25.86 15.38 -15.83
N LEU A 528 24.55 15.60 -15.75
CA LEU A 528 23.90 16.84 -16.15
C LEU A 528 23.80 17.82 -14.98
N ALA A 529 23.59 17.34 -13.78
CA ALA A 529 23.55 18.14 -12.56
C ALA A 529 23.87 17.30 -11.32
N ARG A 530 24.40 17.98 -10.30
CA ARG A 530 24.68 17.41 -8.98
C ARG A 530 24.33 18.40 -7.88
N LEU A 531 23.61 17.91 -6.88
CA LEU A 531 23.46 18.53 -5.57
C LEU A 531 24.12 17.63 -4.53
N SER A 532 24.87 18.19 -3.61
CA SER A 532 25.41 17.48 -2.45
C SER A 532 25.44 18.38 -1.23
N GLY A 533 25.33 17.78 -0.06
CA GLY A 533 25.35 18.47 1.21
C GLY A 533 25.43 17.50 2.38
N GLU A 534 25.17 17.98 3.57
CA GLU A 534 25.07 17.16 4.78
C GLU A 534 23.63 17.17 5.28
N VAL A 535 23.15 16.02 5.75
CA VAL A 535 21.85 15.91 6.41
C VAL A 535 21.89 16.75 7.69
N PRO A 536 21.06 17.80 7.82
CA PRO A 536 21.10 18.68 8.96
C PRO A 536 20.64 18.00 10.25
N LYS A 537 21.11 18.52 11.39
CA LYS A 537 20.60 18.13 12.69
C LYS A 537 19.29 18.88 12.92
N THR A 538 18.19 18.19 13.00
CA THR A 538 16.87 18.77 13.24
C THR A 538 16.00 17.82 14.06
N VAL A 539 14.95 18.36 14.66
CA VAL A 539 13.87 17.61 15.33
C VAL A 539 12.66 17.38 14.40
N GLU A 540 12.68 18.01 13.22
CA GLU A 540 11.65 17.83 12.21
C GLU A 540 11.89 16.53 11.46
N ASN A 541 10.81 15.82 11.14
CA ASN A 541 10.87 14.54 10.46
C ASN A 541 10.78 14.66 8.92
N TYR A 542 10.38 15.81 8.39
CA TYR A 542 10.33 16.07 6.94
C TYR A 542 11.02 17.40 6.65
N ILE A 543 12.10 17.37 5.90
CA ILE A 543 12.96 18.55 5.66
C ILE A 543 13.36 18.71 4.21
N ALA A 544 13.62 19.94 3.80
CA ALA A 544 14.25 20.24 2.53
C ALA A 544 15.77 20.07 2.66
N LEU A 545 16.38 19.35 1.73
CA LEU A 545 17.84 19.22 1.60
C LEU A 545 18.43 20.21 0.58
N GLY A 546 17.62 20.71 -0.36
CA GLY A 546 18.01 21.69 -1.37
C GLY A 546 17.36 21.43 -2.72
N ARG A 547 17.72 22.25 -3.70
CA ARG A 547 17.19 22.20 -5.06
C ARG A 547 18.28 21.80 -6.06
N LEU A 548 18.05 20.73 -6.80
CA LEU A 548 18.84 20.37 -7.98
C LEU A 548 18.21 21.03 -9.20
N ALA A 549 19.02 21.68 -10.03
CA ALA A 549 18.58 22.28 -11.29
C ALA A 549 19.55 21.92 -12.43
N ALA A 550 19.00 21.67 -13.59
CA ALA A 550 19.74 21.34 -14.82
C ALA A 550 19.11 22.04 -16.01
N GLN A 551 19.93 22.37 -16.99
CA GLN A 551 19.49 22.65 -18.36
C GLN A 551 19.61 21.33 -19.13
N ILE A 552 18.50 20.81 -19.64
CA ILE A 552 18.52 19.60 -20.46
C ILE A 552 19.21 19.92 -21.79
N PRO A 553 20.24 19.16 -22.18
CA PRO A 553 20.93 19.40 -23.46
C PRO A 553 19.99 19.18 -24.65
N GLU A 554 20.34 19.79 -25.78
CA GLU A 554 19.72 19.45 -27.07
C GLU A 554 20.10 18.02 -27.48
N PHE A 555 19.11 17.17 -27.68
CA PHE A 555 19.29 15.80 -28.13
C PHE A 555 18.67 15.60 -29.52
N GLU A 556 19.35 14.86 -30.38
CA GLU A 556 18.83 14.48 -31.71
C GLU A 556 17.91 13.24 -31.68
N ALA A 557 17.93 12.51 -30.57
CA ALA A 557 17.11 11.31 -30.30
C ALA A 557 16.72 11.24 -28.83
N PRO A 558 15.61 10.56 -28.46
CA PRO A 558 15.20 10.39 -27.09
C PRO A 558 16.32 9.86 -26.19
N LYS A 559 16.39 10.34 -24.96
CA LYS A 559 17.38 9.95 -23.97
C LYS A 559 16.74 9.61 -22.63
N LYS A 560 17.15 8.45 -22.08
CA LYS A 560 16.85 8.10 -20.70
C LYS A 560 17.76 8.87 -19.75
N LEU A 561 17.16 9.53 -18.78
CA LEU A 561 17.85 10.22 -17.69
C LEU A 561 17.54 9.51 -16.38
N THR A 562 18.54 9.47 -15.49
CA THR A 562 18.35 8.90 -14.14
C THR A 562 18.70 9.97 -13.11
N LEU A 563 17.73 10.29 -12.24
CA LEU A 563 17.94 11.07 -11.04
C LEU A 563 18.16 10.11 -9.86
N ALA A 564 19.40 9.95 -9.42
CA ALA A 564 19.78 9.09 -8.32
C ALA A 564 20.03 9.88 -7.04
N LEU A 565 19.44 9.44 -5.93
CA LEU A 565 19.52 10.02 -4.61
C LEU A 565 20.16 9.02 -3.63
N ALA A 566 21.04 9.49 -2.74
CA ALA A 566 21.62 8.63 -1.71
C ALA A 566 22.08 9.41 -0.48
N VAL A 567 22.07 8.75 0.68
CA VAL A 567 22.76 9.18 1.91
C VAL A 567 23.96 8.26 2.14
N GLU A 568 25.18 8.79 2.04
CA GLU A 568 26.42 8.02 2.05
C GLU A 568 26.58 7.16 3.32
N GLY A 569 26.99 5.91 3.11
CA GLY A 569 27.23 4.95 4.20
C GLY A 569 25.96 4.55 4.96
N THR A 570 24.81 4.58 4.28
CA THR A 570 23.52 4.05 4.74
C THR A 570 22.87 3.22 3.62
N ASP A 571 21.74 2.62 3.95
CA ASP A 571 20.85 1.95 2.99
C ASP A 571 19.81 2.92 2.35
N ILE A 572 19.87 4.21 2.69
CA ILE A 572 18.91 5.22 2.20
C ILE A 572 19.33 5.65 0.80
N ARG A 573 18.54 5.28 -0.17
CA ARG A 573 18.69 5.64 -1.57
C ARG A 573 17.31 5.72 -2.24
N ASN A 574 17.24 6.39 -3.38
CA ASN A 574 16.07 6.42 -4.23
C ASN A 574 16.50 6.77 -5.67
N HIS A 575 15.68 6.44 -6.65
CA HIS A 575 15.94 6.86 -8.02
C HIS A 575 14.65 7.11 -8.80
N TYR A 576 14.77 7.94 -9.83
CA TYR A 576 13.69 8.25 -10.78
C TYR A 576 14.23 8.19 -12.20
N THR A 577 13.47 7.53 -13.09
CA THR A 577 13.77 7.46 -14.51
C THR A 577 12.92 8.47 -15.26
N LEU A 578 13.57 9.41 -15.96
CA LEU A 578 12.93 10.42 -16.78
C LEU A 578 13.30 10.19 -18.25
N MET A 579 12.49 10.71 -19.15
CA MET A 579 12.76 10.73 -20.59
C MET A 579 12.94 12.16 -21.08
N ALA A 580 13.94 12.38 -21.91
CA ALA A 580 14.14 13.66 -22.62
C ALA A 580 14.00 13.43 -24.13
N TYR A 581 13.13 14.19 -24.76
CA TYR A 581 12.78 14.04 -26.17
C TYR A 581 13.35 15.19 -27.00
N PRO A 582 13.73 14.95 -28.28
CA PRO A 582 14.03 16.02 -29.23
C PRO A 582 12.88 17.02 -29.31
N LYS A 583 13.20 18.27 -29.54
CA LYS A 583 12.19 19.29 -29.78
C LYS A 583 11.59 19.12 -31.19
N HIS A 584 10.29 18.93 -31.23
CA HIS A 584 9.51 18.87 -32.47
C HIS A 584 8.54 20.06 -32.53
N GLU A 585 8.70 20.97 -33.49
CA GLU A 585 7.73 22.05 -33.69
C GLU A 585 6.38 21.53 -34.19
N SER A 586 6.39 20.45 -34.97
CA SER A 586 5.22 19.72 -35.46
C SER A 586 5.62 18.33 -35.92
N VAL A 587 4.62 17.44 -35.98
CA VAL A 587 4.82 16.08 -36.55
C VAL A 587 4.73 16.14 -38.07
N ASP A 588 5.80 15.78 -38.77
CA ASP A 588 5.79 15.65 -40.22
C ASP A 588 5.14 14.32 -40.65
N THR A 589 3.92 14.36 -41.15
CA THR A 589 3.19 13.22 -41.69
C THR A 589 3.29 13.10 -43.22
N ALA A 590 3.93 14.05 -43.91
CA ALA A 590 4.04 14.05 -45.38
C ALA A 590 4.74 12.78 -45.87
N GLY A 591 4.13 12.10 -46.84
CA GLY A 591 4.64 10.86 -47.41
C GLY A 591 4.26 9.58 -46.65
N ALA A 592 3.54 9.65 -45.53
CA ALA A 592 2.86 8.52 -44.94
C ALA A 592 1.43 8.40 -45.48
N TYR A 593 1.01 7.20 -45.81
CA TYR A 593 -0.37 6.93 -46.22
C TYR A 593 -1.20 6.67 -44.95
N MET A 594 -1.91 7.72 -44.49
CA MET A 594 -2.69 7.70 -43.25
C MET A 594 -4.19 7.80 -43.55
N PHE A 595 -4.98 7.00 -42.88
CA PHE A 595 -6.44 6.92 -43.02
C PHE A 595 -7.09 6.71 -41.67
N GLU A 596 -8.34 7.13 -41.51
CA GLU A 596 -9.15 6.83 -40.33
C GLU A 596 -9.74 5.42 -40.35
N LYS A 597 -9.88 4.86 -41.55
CA LYS A 597 -10.41 3.51 -41.78
C LYS A 597 -9.86 2.89 -43.04
N LEU A 598 -10.00 1.60 -43.18
CA LEU A 598 -9.67 0.87 -44.40
C LEU A 598 -10.75 1.15 -45.49
N ASP A 599 -10.51 2.12 -46.34
CA ASP A 599 -11.39 2.51 -47.43
C ASP A 599 -10.82 2.11 -48.82
N ALA A 600 -11.55 2.38 -49.90
CA ALA A 600 -11.17 2.01 -51.24
C ALA A 600 -9.84 2.67 -51.71
N GLU A 601 -9.44 3.81 -51.18
CA GLU A 601 -8.15 4.45 -51.50
C GLU A 601 -7.01 3.74 -50.75
N ALA A 602 -7.21 3.41 -49.48
CA ALA A 602 -6.28 2.58 -48.72
C ALA A 602 -6.09 1.21 -49.36
N GLU A 603 -7.18 0.53 -49.77
CA GLU A 603 -7.12 -0.77 -50.46
C GLU A 603 -6.36 -0.71 -51.76
N LYS A 604 -6.51 0.37 -52.54
CA LYS A 604 -5.75 0.58 -53.78
C LYS A 604 -4.25 0.68 -53.51
N LEU A 605 -3.86 1.35 -52.44
CA LEU A 605 -2.44 1.45 -52.05
C LEU A 605 -1.90 0.10 -51.59
N LEU A 606 -2.69 -0.64 -50.81
CA LEU A 606 -2.33 -1.98 -50.32
C LEU A 606 -2.17 -2.98 -51.50
N ALA A 607 -3.06 -2.93 -52.50
CA ALA A 607 -2.93 -3.70 -53.74
C ALA A 607 -1.70 -3.32 -54.56
N ALA A 608 -1.16 -2.12 -54.36
CA ALA A 608 0.10 -1.68 -54.96
C ALA A 608 1.34 -1.98 -54.08
N GLY A 609 1.20 -2.83 -53.06
CA GLY A 609 2.27 -3.24 -52.17
C GLY A 609 2.71 -2.17 -51.15
N LYS A 610 1.88 -1.17 -50.89
CA LYS A 610 2.19 -0.10 -49.92
C LYS A 610 1.79 -0.46 -48.52
N THR A 611 2.47 0.17 -47.54
CA THR A 611 2.08 0.15 -46.13
C THR A 611 1.21 1.35 -45.82
N VAL A 612 0.06 1.12 -45.21
CA VAL A 612 -0.86 2.18 -44.74
C VAL A 612 -0.96 2.19 -43.20
N LEU A 613 -1.13 3.38 -42.66
CA LEU A 613 -1.39 3.59 -41.24
C LEU A 613 -2.86 3.94 -41.05
N ILE A 614 -3.56 3.15 -40.27
CA ILE A 614 -4.93 3.42 -39.84
C ILE A 614 -4.90 4.02 -38.42
N VAL A 615 -5.42 5.23 -38.29
CA VAL A 615 -5.61 5.96 -37.02
C VAL A 615 -7.10 6.28 -36.92
N PRO A 616 -7.90 5.37 -36.36
CA PRO A 616 -9.35 5.57 -36.29
C PRO A 616 -9.71 6.64 -35.30
N GLN A 617 -10.87 7.29 -35.51
CA GLN A 617 -11.49 8.08 -34.44
C GLN A 617 -11.86 7.13 -33.28
N LEU A 618 -11.48 7.48 -32.05
CA LEU A 618 -11.66 6.57 -30.90
C LEU A 618 -13.12 6.14 -30.70
N GLY A 619 -14.08 7.02 -31.02
CA GLY A 619 -15.52 6.72 -30.97
C GLY A 619 -16.02 5.72 -32.00
N ASP A 620 -15.25 5.48 -33.08
CA ASP A 620 -15.61 4.56 -34.17
C ASP A 620 -15.11 3.13 -33.92
N ILE A 621 -14.31 2.91 -32.89
CA ILE A 621 -13.80 1.58 -32.50
C ILE A 621 -14.85 0.85 -31.68
N ALA A 622 -15.79 0.20 -32.35
CA ALA A 622 -17.00 -0.34 -31.70
C ALA A 622 -16.73 -1.45 -30.67
N ASN A 623 -15.67 -2.25 -30.88
CA ASN A 623 -15.32 -3.37 -30.01
C ASN A 623 -13.97 -3.10 -29.32
N SER A 624 -14.00 -2.26 -28.29
CA SER A 624 -12.78 -1.77 -27.64
C SER A 624 -12.99 -1.40 -26.19
N ILE A 625 -11.90 -1.39 -25.44
CA ILE A 625 -11.84 -0.93 -24.06
C ILE A 625 -11.10 0.40 -24.02
N GLU A 626 -11.56 1.32 -23.21
CA GLU A 626 -10.93 2.62 -22.98
C GLU A 626 -9.52 2.46 -22.40
N GLY A 627 -8.59 3.33 -22.82
CA GLY A 627 -7.24 3.35 -22.29
C GLY A 627 -7.21 3.85 -20.84
N TYR A 628 -6.53 3.11 -19.99
CA TYR A 628 -6.40 3.41 -18.58
C TYR A 628 -5.00 3.06 -18.08
N TYR A 629 -4.29 4.04 -17.51
CA TYR A 629 -2.87 3.86 -17.18
C TYR A 629 -2.62 3.12 -15.88
N CYS A 630 -3.56 3.08 -14.96
CA CYS A 630 -3.42 2.43 -13.66
C CYS A 630 -3.69 0.93 -13.75
N GLN A 631 -3.23 0.18 -12.74
CA GLN A 631 -3.62 -1.22 -12.52
C GLN A 631 -5.10 -1.33 -12.17
N ASP A 632 -5.69 -2.48 -12.51
CA ASP A 632 -7.01 -2.84 -11.99
C ASP A 632 -7.00 -2.84 -10.46
N PHE A 633 -8.11 -2.42 -9.90
CA PHE A 633 -8.33 -2.54 -8.47
C PHE A 633 -8.78 -3.97 -8.17
N TRP A 634 -8.20 -4.60 -7.19
CA TRP A 634 -8.42 -6.03 -6.90
C TRP A 634 -9.88 -6.47 -7.04
N CYS A 635 -10.09 -7.73 -7.47
CA CYS A 635 -11.41 -8.35 -7.65
C CYS A 635 -12.35 -7.64 -8.64
N TYR A 636 -11.94 -7.55 -9.90
CA TYR A 636 -12.73 -7.00 -11.01
C TYR A 636 -14.19 -7.48 -11.02
N HIS A 637 -14.42 -8.79 -10.86
CA HIS A 637 -15.76 -9.37 -10.94
C HIS A 637 -16.73 -8.79 -9.89
N MET A 638 -16.25 -8.64 -8.65
CA MET A 638 -17.06 -8.07 -7.56
C MET A 638 -17.40 -6.60 -7.84
N PHE A 639 -16.41 -5.79 -8.22
CA PHE A 639 -16.61 -4.36 -8.47
C PHE A 639 -17.44 -4.11 -9.73
N ARG A 640 -17.35 -4.97 -10.76
CA ARG A 640 -18.26 -4.94 -11.90
C ARG A 640 -19.71 -5.15 -11.48
N LEU A 641 -19.99 -6.17 -10.68
CA LEU A 641 -21.35 -6.43 -10.17
C LEU A 641 -21.87 -5.28 -9.30
N ILE A 642 -21.01 -4.69 -8.45
CA ILE A 642 -21.38 -3.52 -7.64
C ILE A 642 -21.68 -2.32 -8.54
N SER A 643 -20.87 -2.06 -9.56
CA SER A 643 -21.11 -0.98 -10.54
C SER A 643 -22.43 -1.17 -11.27
N GLU A 644 -22.75 -2.38 -11.71
CA GLU A 644 -24.05 -2.71 -12.33
C GLU A 644 -25.23 -2.41 -11.37
N MET A 645 -25.14 -2.87 -10.10
CA MET A 645 -26.18 -2.60 -9.09
C MET A 645 -26.33 -1.10 -8.82
N MET A 646 -25.24 -0.35 -8.82
CA MET A 646 -25.23 1.09 -8.57
C MET A 646 -25.51 1.91 -9.82
N LYS A 647 -25.70 1.30 -10.99
CA LYS A 647 -25.88 1.95 -12.31
C LYS A 647 -24.72 2.90 -12.66
N LYS A 648 -23.52 2.55 -12.28
CA LYS A 648 -22.27 3.22 -12.64
C LYS A 648 -21.63 2.52 -13.86
N PRO A 649 -20.68 3.18 -14.55
CA PRO A 649 -19.91 2.55 -15.61
C PRO A 649 -19.21 1.26 -15.14
N GLU A 650 -19.08 0.31 -16.05
CA GLU A 650 -18.26 -0.88 -15.81
C GLU A 650 -16.79 -0.47 -15.56
N PRO A 651 -16.09 -1.05 -14.57
CA PRO A 651 -14.66 -0.81 -14.40
C PRO A 651 -13.87 -1.18 -15.67
N VAL A 652 -12.85 -0.41 -15.99
CA VAL A 652 -12.02 -0.65 -17.19
C VAL A 652 -11.33 -2.00 -17.09
N GLY A 653 -10.76 -2.33 -15.95
CA GLY A 653 -10.24 -3.67 -15.64
C GLY A 653 -9.01 -4.06 -16.44
N THR A 654 -8.09 -3.12 -16.71
CA THR A 654 -6.83 -3.38 -17.42
C THR A 654 -5.65 -3.29 -16.45
N MET A 655 -4.53 -3.95 -16.81
CA MET A 655 -3.38 -4.16 -15.93
C MET A 655 -2.07 -3.69 -16.59
N GLY A 656 -2.13 -2.56 -17.30
CA GLY A 656 -0.99 -1.99 -18.00
C GLY A 656 -0.75 -2.55 -19.38
N LEU A 657 0.45 -2.37 -19.90
CA LEU A 657 0.84 -2.71 -21.26
C LEU A 657 1.91 -3.80 -21.29
N LEU A 658 1.80 -4.68 -22.29
CA LEU A 658 2.90 -5.51 -22.79
C LEU A 658 3.34 -4.96 -24.15
N ILE A 659 4.60 -4.52 -24.26
CA ILE A 659 5.14 -3.77 -25.40
C ILE A 659 6.23 -4.60 -26.10
N ASP A 660 6.10 -4.79 -27.41
CA ASP A 660 7.20 -5.28 -28.26
C ASP A 660 8.20 -4.13 -28.50
N ALA A 661 9.00 -3.83 -27.48
CA ALA A 661 9.93 -2.70 -27.45
C ALA A 661 11.01 -2.77 -28.57
N GLN A 662 11.21 -3.94 -29.19
CA GLN A 662 12.15 -4.13 -30.29
C GLN A 662 11.52 -3.94 -31.66
N HIS A 663 10.20 -3.68 -31.72
CA HIS A 663 9.52 -3.49 -32.98
C HIS A 663 9.98 -2.20 -33.67
N PRO A 664 10.27 -2.23 -34.99
CA PRO A 664 10.76 -1.05 -35.73
C PRO A 664 9.85 0.19 -35.67
N ALA A 665 8.56 0.03 -35.39
CA ALA A 665 7.63 1.14 -35.20
C ALA A 665 7.92 1.95 -33.92
N LEU A 666 8.65 1.38 -32.97
CA LEU A 666 9.05 2.03 -31.71
C LEU A 666 10.56 2.37 -31.68
N ALA A 667 11.26 2.23 -32.81
CA ALA A 667 12.71 2.45 -32.89
C ALA A 667 13.14 3.87 -32.47
N ASP A 668 12.31 4.87 -32.75
CA ASP A 668 12.54 6.26 -32.39
C ASP A 668 11.73 6.66 -31.12
N PHE A 669 11.09 5.68 -30.42
CA PHE A 669 10.40 5.83 -29.14
C PHE A 669 10.81 4.69 -28.20
N PRO A 670 12.03 4.74 -27.66
CA PRO A 670 12.57 3.65 -26.85
C PRO A 670 11.71 3.41 -25.60
N SER A 671 11.33 2.16 -25.39
CA SER A 671 10.42 1.74 -24.33
C SER A 671 10.95 0.53 -23.59
N GLU A 672 10.55 0.40 -22.33
CA GLU A 672 10.57 -0.90 -21.64
C GLU A 672 9.46 -1.80 -22.20
N LYS A 673 9.45 -3.10 -21.85
CA LYS A 673 8.37 -4.01 -22.26
C LYS A 673 7.05 -3.81 -21.51
N PHE A 674 7.00 -2.84 -20.59
CA PHE A 674 5.88 -2.53 -19.70
C PHE A 674 5.60 -1.02 -19.65
N SER A 675 4.48 -0.64 -19.06
CA SER A 675 4.09 0.76 -18.88
C SER A 675 5.08 1.51 -17.98
N THR A 676 5.53 2.67 -18.45
CA THR A 676 6.31 3.66 -17.71
C THR A 676 5.62 5.03 -17.83
N PRO A 677 5.98 6.06 -17.05
CA PRO A 677 5.31 7.37 -17.12
C PRO A 677 5.22 7.99 -18.51
N GLN A 678 6.14 7.66 -19.44
CA GLN A 678 6.05 8.11 -20.84
C GLN A 678 4.81 7.61 -21.60
N TRP A 679 4.17 6.53 -21.11
CA TRP A 679 2.99 5.96 -21.73
C TRP A 679 1.67 6.53 -21.22
N TRP A 680 1.72 7.39 -20.21
CA TRP A 680 0.48 7.90 -19.59
C TRP A 680 -0.39 8.67 -20.59
N GLU A 681 0.18 9.65 -21.31
CA GLU A 681 -0.53 10.40 -22.34
C GLU A 681 -1.06 9.49 -23.45
N ILE A 682 -0.26 8.52 -23.89
CA ILE A 682 -0.61 7.61 -24.97
C ILE A 682 -1.78 6.73 -24.57
N VAL A 683 -1.71 6.11 -23.39
CA VAL A 683 -2.78 5.23 -22.88
C VAL A 683 -4.05 6.03 -22.60
N SER A 684 -3.96 7.18 -21.92
CA SER A 684 -5.11 8.01 -21.57
C SER A 684 -5.85 8.59 -22.77
N ASN A 685 -5.19 8.64 -23.95
CA ASN A 685 -5.78 9.08 -25.22
C ASN A 685 -5.85 7.95 -26.24
N SER A 686 -6.22 6.74 -25.80
CA SER A 686 -6.32 5.56 -26.63
C SER A 686 -7.54 4.70 -26.32
N ARG A 687 -7.79 3.72 -27.16
CA ARG A 687 -8.68 2.58 -26.92
C ARG A 687 -7.99 1.31 -27.41
N SER A 688 -8.13 0.23 -26.67
CA SER A 688 -7.61 -1.08 -27.08
C SER A 688 -8.70 -1.88 -27.77
N GLU A 689 -8.50 -2.23 -29.04
CA GLU A 689 -9.40 -3.06 -29.80
C GLU A 689 -9.39 -4.49 -29.29
N ILE A 690 -10.55 -5.11 -29.15
CA ILE A 690 -10.71 -6.51 -28.77
C ILE A 690 -10.53 -7.39 -30.02
N LEU A 691 -9.46 -8.16 -30.03
CA LEU A 691 -9.09 -9.04 -31.16
C LEU A 691 -9.62 -10.48 -31.00
N ASP A 692 -10.43 -10.79 -30.00
CA ASP A 692 -10.97 -12.12 -29.76
C ASP A 692 -11.57 -12.73 -31.02
N GLY A 693 -11.04 -13.89 -31.44
CA GLY A 693 -11.45 -14.59 -32.65
C GLY A 693 -11.04 -13.93 -33.98
N SER A 694 -10.32 -12.80 -33.97
CA SER A 694 -9.84 -12.08 -35.16
C SER A 694 -8.33 -11.80 -35.14
N ALA A 695 -7.60 -12.40 -34.21
CA ALA A 695 -6.16 -12.18 -34.04
C ALA A 695 -5.28 -12.87 -35.09
N GLU A 696 -5.84 -13.83 -35.86
CA GLU A 696 -5.06 -14.60 -36.85
C GLU A 696 -4.41 -13.67 -37.88
N GLY A 697 -3.11 -13.81 -38.07
CA GLY A 697 -2.30 -13.00 -38.96
C GLY A 697 -1.98 -11.59 -38.48
N LYS A 698 -2.49 -11.16 -37.30
CA LYS A 698 -2.17 -9.88 -36.67
C LYS A 698 -0.99 -10.03 -35.74
N ARG A 699 -0.01 -9.11 -35.84
CA ARG A 699 1.08 -8.96 -34.88
C ARG A 699 0.79 -7.76 -34.01
N VAL A 700 0.53 -8.00 -32.75
CA VAL A 700 0.34 -6.93 -31.75
C VAL A 700 1.69 -6.36 -31.35
N ILE A 701 1.83 -5.04 -31.45
CA ILE A 701 3.04 -4.25 -31.13
C ILE A 701 2.94 -3.70 -29.70
N VAL A 702 1.78 -3.13 -29.37
CA VAL A 702 1.45 -2.66 -28.03
C VAL A 702 0.14 -3.30 -27.61
N ARG A 703 0.23 -4.19 -26.66
CA ARG A 703 -0.88 -4.95 -26.10
C ARG A 703 -1.28 -4.36 -24.77
N THR A 704 -2.56 -4.15 -24.54
CA THR A 704 -3.09 -3.88 -23.20
C THR A 704 -3.35 -5.21 -22.51
N ILE A 705 -2.90 -5.34 -21.27
CA ILE A 705 -3.14 -6.54 -20.46
C ILE A 705 -4.53 -6.40 -19.86
N ASP A 706 -5.41 -7.33 -20.17
CA ASP A 706 -6.74 -7.42 -19.58
C ASP A 706 -6.67 -8.13 -18.22
N ASN A 707 -7.65 -7.89 -17.34
CA ASN A 707 -7.72 -8.66 -16.10
C ASN A 707 -7.91 -10.16 -16.40
N PHE A 708 -7.42 -10.99 -15.50
CA PHE A 708 -7.38 -12.45 -15.67
C PHE A 708 -8.75 -13.13 -15.49
N GLU A 709 -9.79 -12.38 -15.11
CA GLU A 709 -11.16 -12.90 -15.06
C GLU A 709 -11.85 -12.79 -16.42
N ARG A 710 -11.47 -11.82 -17.26
CA ARG A 710 -12.04 -11.53 -18.57
C ARG A 710 -11.17 -12.02 -19.74
N ASN A 711 -9.87 -11.74 -19.70
CA ASN A 711 -8.85 -12.21 -20.65
C ASN A 711 -9.16 -11.91 -22.13
N HIS A 712 -9.53 -10.68 -22.46
CA HIS A 712 -9.59 -10.27 -23.87
C HIS A 712 -8.19 -10.14 -24.47
N ASP A 713 -8.05 -10.47 -25.75
CA ASP A 713 -6.88 -10.13 -26.55
C ASP A 713 -6.99 -8.66 -26.98
N LEU A 714 -6.33 -7.75 -26.26
CA LEU A 714 -6.46 -6.30 -26.42
C LEU A 714 -5.27 -5.72 -27.16
N ALA A 715 -5.52 -4.95 -28.22
CA ALA A 715 -4.47 -4.29 -28.99
C ALA A 715 -4.67 -2.77 -29.06
N LEU A 716 -3.72 -2.03 -28.49
CA LEU A 716 -3.59 -0.59 -28.71
C LEU A 716 -2.95 -0.31 -30.06
N MET A 717 -1.93 -1.09 -30.44
CA MET A 717 -1.24 -0.98 -31.73
C MET A 717 -0.89 -2.37 -32.28
N TYR A 718 -1.18 -2.61 -33.57
CA TYR A 718 -0.87 -3.89 -34.25
C TYR A 718 -0.66 -3.71 -35.74
N GLU A 719 -0.11 -4.73 -36.41
CA GLU A 719 0.04 -4.76 -37.87
C GLU A 719 -0.37 -6.12 -38.47
N TYR A 720 -0.74 -6.12 -39.73
CA TYR A 720 -1.04 -7.33 -40.50
C TYR A 720 -0.84 -7.11 -42.02
N ASN A 721 -0.64 -8.20 -42.72
CA ASN A 721 -0.58 -8.16 -44.19
C ASN A 721 -2.00 -8.22 -44.76
N TYR A 722 -2.29 -7.37 -45.74
CA TYR A 722 -3.56 -7.35 -46.43
C TYR A 722 -3.33 -7.00 -47.89
N LEU A 723 -3.92 -7.79 -48.82
CA LEU A 723 -3.58 -7.76 -50.27
C LEU A 723 -2.05 -7.97 -50.46
N ASP A 724 -1.41 -7.11 -51.24
CA ASP A 724 0.05 -7.15 -51.45
C ASP A 724 0.81 -6.20 -50.50
N GLY A 725 0.11 -5.52 -49.59
CA GLY A 725 0.65 -4.50 -48.70
C GLY A 725 0.54 -4.88 -47.20
N LYS A 726 0.79 -3.89 -46.37
CA LYS A 726 0.74 -3.99 -44.93
C LYS A 726 -0.16 -2.91 -44.33
N VAL A 727 -0.97 -3.28 -43.37
CA VAL A 727 -1.77 -2.37 -42.55
C VAL A 727 -1.11 -2.26 -41.16
N VAL A 728 -0.89 -1.06 -40.71
CA VAL A 728 -0.54 -0.73 -39.32
C VAL A 728 -1.73 0.00 -38.72
N VAL A 729 -2.23 -0.48 -37.58
CA VAL A 729 -3.34 0.15 -36.84
C VAL A 729 -2.80 0.72 -35.53
N CYS A 730 -3.11 2.00 -35.25
CA CYS A 730 -2.75 2.67 -34.03
C CYS A 730 -4.00 3.35 -33.43
N ASN A 731 -4.54 2.80 -32.38
CA ASN A 731 -5.81 3.19 -31.78
C ASN A 731 -5.64 4.33 -30.76
N CYS A 732 -4.96 5.42 -31.20
CA CYS A 732 -4.65 6.60 -30.38
C CYS A 732 -5.16 7.88 -31.04
N ASP A 733 -5.52 8.88 -30.23
CA ASP A 733 -5.87 10.23 -30.68
C ASP A 733 -4.60 11.04 -30.97
N PHE A 734 -4.14 11.03 -32.21
CA PHE A 734 -2.90 11.74 -32.61
C PHE A 734 -3.00 13.27 -32.44
N GLU A 735 -4.19 13.85 -32.49
CA GLU A 735 -4.39 15.29 -32.31
C GLU A 735 -4.08 15.67 -30.86
N LYS A 736 -4.61 14.91 -29.88
CA LYS A 736 -4.31 15.12 -28.48
C LYS A 736 -2.87 14.80 -28.14
N LEU A 737 -2.33 13.69 -28.62
CA LEU A 737 -0.94 13.29 -28.37
C LEU A 737 0.08 14.33 -28.88
N ALA A 738 -0.21 15.04 -29.95
CA ALA A 738 0.69 16.09 -30.46
C ALA A 738 0.93 17.25 -29.48
N ALA A 739 0.15 17.36 -28.39
CA ALA A 739 0.33 18.39 -27.38
C ALA A 739 1.53 18.14 -26.45
N SER A 740 1.92 16.87 -26.23
CA SER A 740 3.01 16.50 -25.32
C SER A 740 4.30 16.10 -26.07
N PRO A 741 5.48 16.22 -25.46
CA PRO A 741 6.74 15.82 -26.11
C PRO A 741 6.80 14.31 -26.38
N GLU A 742 6.37 13.48 -25.42
CA GLU A 742 6.28 12.02 -25.57
C GLU A 742 5.29 11.61 -26.66
N GLY A 743 4.13 12.28 -26.74
CA GLY A 743 3.13 12.02 -27.77
C GLY A 743 3.62 12.38 -29.17
N ARG A 744 4.25 13.55 -29.34
CA ARG A 744 4.89 13.94 -30.62
C ARG A 744 5.94 12.93 -31.06
N GLN A 745 6.80 12.51 -30.14
CA GLN A 745 7.85 11.54 -30.40
C GLN A 745 7.29 10.17 -30.79
N PHE A 746 6.25 9.70 -30.08
CA PHE A 746 5.55 8.46 -30.42
C PHE A 746 4.99 8.50 -31.86
N ILE A 747 4.26 9.58 -32.18
CA ILE A 747 3.71 9.74 -33.56
C ILE A 747 4.83 9.76 -34.57
N CYS A 748 5.94 10.49 -34.35
CA CYS A 748 7.10 10.53 -35.24
C CYS A 748 7.67 9.14 -35.49
N SER A 749 7.78 8.29 -34.44
CA SER A 749 8.29 6.93 -34.54
C SER A 749 7.37 6.05 -35.41
N VAL A 750 6.06 6.06 -35.16
CA VAL A 750 5.06 5.26 -35.88
C VAL A 750 4.99 5.70 -37.37
N VAL A 751 4.88 7.00 -37.63
CA VAL A 751 4.85 7.56 -38.99
C VAL A 751 6.15 7.29 -39.71
N GLY A 752 7.30 7.43 -39.03
CA GLY A 752 8.63 7.13 -39.59
C GLY A 752 8.76 5.67 -40.02
N TYR A 753 8.22 4.73 -39.24
CA TYR A 753 8.16 3.33 -39.59
C TYR A 753 7.39 3.09 -40.88
N VAL A 754 6.17 3.63 -41.00
CA VAL A 754 5.32 3.48 -42.19
C VAL A 754 6.00 4.07 -43.44
N LYS A 755 6.63 5.25 -43.33
CA LYS A 755 7.43 5.84 -44.41
C LYS A 755 8.59 4.93 -44.86
N LYS A 756 9.37 4.39 -43.90
CA LYS A 756 10.50 3.48 -44.17
C LYS A 756 10.05 2.19 -44.90
N CYS A 757 8.87 1.65 -44.57
CA CYS A 757 8.28 0.51 -45.24
C CYS A 757 7.92 0.80 -46.70
N ASN A 758 7.54 2.03 -47.02
CA ASN A 758 7.13 2.43 -48.38
C ASN A 758 8.28 2.82 -49.30
N VAL A 759 9.49 3.04 -48.78
CA VAL A 759 10.68 3.36 -49.57
C VAL A 759 11.38 2.10 -50.13
N ARG A 760 11.12 0.94 -49.52
CA ARG A 760 11.65 -0.37 -49.96
C ARG A 760 10.76 -0.94 -51.05
#